data_6cd5e9da67a060e2e174ed7e0008cb44
#
_entry.id   6cd5e9da67a060e2e174ed7e0008cb44
#
_cell.length_a   1.000
_cell.length_b   1.000
_cell.length_c   1.000
_cell.angle_alpha   90.00
_cell.angle_beta   90.00
_cell.angle_gamma   90.00
#
_symmetry.space_group_name_H-M   'P 1'
#
loop_
_entity.id
_entity.type
_entity.pdbx_description
1 polymer ?
#
loop_
_entity_poly.entity_id
_entity_poly.type
_entity_poly.pdbx_seq_one_letter_code
_entity_poly.pdbx_strand_id
1 'polypeptide(L)'
;MSGKCNNNKRHTQVVTSAKKSQVFDELHTSFSENPTDRCLPISTASDGFQHLHPNYPDPDGPLEPLSDAVIHSLTKRVVGHMKKLRPGLDLDYWKRVTRQIFSEDGKRILVNPARAGSGKSTWIHAFLLTLAELYAEGNPLAESLGGVLLVLQKVEDLNAVAQAVNAAIPQTEVPVMIALQSLTRSGKDRQLCRNPDARDFRDCAGCDYASACPLKQSGEQGKKAFLLGATQKRFGDLRENGTLDGQLLRRLRPDGSVVRRRYLIFDEKPELYQIAALDQHGLNALSDRLEELPARRQISDQRVSSLQGDLSYIGVRPFQKLRRESVIWLPEGRYVEALAGFCSLTGEDEHRLETLKMRLEKLLGQNSEELRACMTVLKELYLGKECLFCRTGSFRISCVKDGLACLKDHQVLIFDATAEVDGDYCHNSRLKFLLTPGTPDMRQVTFHLFMHPRLNLSRAAVDSKAWLLDGMCALIESLMAELPGQTFLCVYKKDAPRIMDSMSKSAKERLAFMEDPDRPGEQTLPYFGGTNGSNAFRDCSNVILLGYPRLSPSVYLERCYAAWKETGAETQIRNIQETMCHQERPWQMGLRAIPMLTEYENHHLAARLEQEIYRCKLRNPSFSGEVHVFLFCPPKGCWELLQGRFPGHCEVIVKELPDCVAECLEERRSYAGRPTAYLRIKRFLEQWDGQPISVSELRTQAEVSKSAWKELSDNGQLSELLTRFGAERTGRGRNTQIRLIASSANGQIPA
;
A
#
# COMPACT_ATOMS: atom_id res chain seq x y z
N MET A 1 8.60 23.15 58.74
CA MET A 1 9.90 22.89 58.10
C MET A 1 9.66 22.81 56.60
N SER A 2 10.14 23.78 55.89
CA SER A 2 9.92 24.10 54.50
C SER A 2 10.88 23.33 53.57
N GLY A 3 10.38 22.64 52.61
CA GLY A 3 11.16 22.01 51.53
C GLY A 3 10.74 22.60 50.16
N LYS A 4 11.59 23.44 49.60
CA LYS A 4 11.45 24.12 48.30
C LYS A 4 11.60 23.06 47.18
N CYS A 5 10.61 22.97 46.31
CA CYS A 5 10.68 22.24 45.04
C CYS A 5 11.18 23.15 43.94
N ASN A 6 12.33 22.87 43.38
CA ASN A 6 12.94 23.59 42.27
C ASN A 6 12.28 23.17 40.92
N ASN A 7 11.57 24.09 40.30
CA ASN A 7 11.09 24.01 38.94
C ASN A 7 12.22 24.32 37.93
N ASN A 8 12.80 23.28 37.33
CA ASN A 8 13.67 23.44 36.16
C ASN A 8 12.81 23.46 34.89
N LYS A 9 12.48 24.65 34.42
CA LYS A 9 11.93 24.85 33.07
C LYS A 9 13.05 24.66 32.05
N ARG A 10 13.01 23.51 31.34
CA ARG A 10 13.76 23.35 30.09
C ARG A 10 13.07 24.17 29.01
N HIS A 11 13.67 25.26 28.60
CA HIS A 11 13.34 25.97 27.36
C HIS A 11 13.83 25.11 26.18
N THR A 12 12.91 24.47 25.51
CA THR A 12 13.16 23.89 24.18
C THR A 12 13.14 25.04 23.18
N GLN A 13 14.31 25.49 22.75
CA GLN A 13 14.41 26.43 21.62
C GLN A 13 13.98 25.69 20.33
N VAL A 14 12.83 26.08 19.79
CA VAL A 14 12.43 25.74 18.43
C VAL A 14 13.34 26.53 17.48
N VAL A 15 14.36 25.87 16.95
CA VAL A 15 15.18 26.43 15.86
C VAL A 15 14.32 26.36 14.58
N THR A 16 13.87 27.54 14.16
CA THR A 16 13.04 27.70 12.94
C THR A 16 13.86 27.34 11.70
N SER A 17 13.20 26.68 10.74
CA SER A 17 13.74 26.15 9.49
C SER A 17 14.46 27.17 8.59
N ALA A 18 14.34 28.45 8.88
CA ALA A 18 15.00 29.53 8.14
C ALA A 18 16.54 29.55 8.30
N LYS A 19 17.09 29.09 9.43
CA LYS A 19 18.55 29.05 9.62
C LYS A 19 19.26 27.94 8.89
N LYS A 20 18.58 26.79 8.63
CA LYS A 20 19.17 25.68 7.84
C LYS A 20 19.25 26.00 6.34
N SER A 21 18.37 26.85 5.81
CA SER A 21 18.43 27.31 4.41
C SER A 21 19.64 28.24 4.15
N GLN A 22 20.02 29.06 5.11
CA GLN A 22 21.18 29.98 4.96
C GLN A 22 22.51 29.22 4.90
N VAL A 23 22.67 28.12 5.62
CA VAL A 23 23.90 27.31 5.59
C VAL A 23 24.13 26.66 4.21
N PHE A 24 23.08 26.42 3.47
CA PHE A 24 23.17 25.88 2.11
C PHE A 24 23.57 26.94 1.07
N ASP A 25 23.25 28.21 1.31
CA ASP A 25 23.60 29.29 0.37
C ASP A 25 25.03 29.82 0.55
N GLU A 26 25.64 29.65 1.73
CA GLU A 26 27.02 30.11 2.02
C GLU A 26 28.14 29.14 1.57
N LEU A 27 27.82 27.87 1.26
CA LEU A 27 28.81 26.88 0.80
C LEU A 27 29.18 27.01 -0.69
N HIS A 28 28.65 27.98 -1.40
CA HIS A 28 28.84 28.15 -2.85
C HIS A 28 30.11 28.94 -3.27
N THR A 29 30.97 29.40 -2.36
CA THR A 29 32.03 30.35 -2.72
C THR A 29 33.47 29.85 -2.57
N SER A 30 33.77 28.63 -2.22
CA SER A 30 35.16 28.19 -2.09
C SER A 30 35.41 26.73 -2.55
N PHE A 31 35.70 26.54 -3.82
CA PHE A 31 36.41 25.35 -4.26
C PHE A 31 37.48 25.70 -5.28
N SER A 32 38.74 25.65 -4.86
CA SER A 32 39.91 25.59 -5.74
C SER A 32 40.26 24.12 -6.03
N GLU A 33 40.60 23.88 -7.26
CA GLU A 33 40.95 22.59 -7.86
C GLU A 33 42.25 22.03 -7.31
N ASN A 34 42.28 20.72 -7.03
CA ASN A 34 43.51 19.93 -7.04
C ASN A 34 43.24 18.50 -7.57
N PRO A 35 43.83 18.09 -8.67
CA PRO A 35 43.63 16.79 -9.28
C PRO A 35 44.84 15.90 -8.98
N THR A 36 44.70 14.91 -8.09
CA THR A 36 45.54 13.67 -8.17
C THR A 36 45.02 12.62 -7.19
N ASP A 37 44.27 11.68 -7.70
CA ASP A 37 44.21 10.32 -7.13
C ASP A 37 43.90 9.32 -8.27
N ARG A 38 44.94 8.68 -8.76
CA ARG A 38 44.84 7.57 -9.72
C ARG A 38 44.32 6.34 -9.00
N CYS A 39 43.05 5.98 -9.22
CA CYS A 39 42.49 4.70 -8.80
C CYS A 39 42.81 3.63 -9.86
N LEU A 40 43.43 2.54 -9.45
CA LEU A 40 43.57 1.31 -10.23
C LEU A 40 42.19 0.67 -10.49
N PRO A 41 41.97 0.05 -11.64
CA PRO A 41 40.68 -0.58 -11.94
C PRO A 41 40.50 -1.84 -11.09
N ILE A 42 39.47 -1.84 -10.24
CA ILE A 42 39.03 -3.04 -9.54
C ILE A 42 38.13 -3.80 -10.51
N SER A 43 38.57 -5.00 -10.90
CA SER A 43 37.78 -5.93 -11.71
C SER A 43 36.46 -6.22 -11.00
N THR A 44 35.33 -5.91 -11.65
CA THR A 44 34.00 -6.22 -11.21
C THR A 44 33.79 -7.73 -11.30
N ALA A 45 33.72 -8.40 -10.15
CA ALA A 45 33.35 -9.81 -10.06
C ALA A 45 31.84 -10.02 -10.32
N SER A 46 31.34 -9.50 -11.45
CA SER A 46 30.01 -9.80 -12.00
C SER A 46 30.04 -10.84 -13.12
N ASP A 47 31.22 -11.38 -13.46
CA ASP A 47 31.45 -12.16 -14.66
C ASP A 47 31.21 -13.68 -14.51
N GLY A 48 30.63 -14.14 -13.42
CA GLY A 48 30.36 -15.59 -13.24
C GLY A 48 29.38 -16.23 -14.21
N PHE A 49 28.70 -15.45 -15.07
CA PHE A 49 27.67 -15.95 -16.00
C PHE A 49 27.90 -15.60 -17.47
N GLN A 50 28.91 -14.82 -17.83
CA GLN A 50 29.14 -14.41 -19.24
C GLN A 50 29.94 -15.41 -20.10
N HIS A 51 30.41 -16.51 -19.53
CA HIS A 51 31.06 -17.56 -20.29
C HIS A 51 30.21 -18.81 -20.47
N LEU A 52 28.94 -18.63 -20.87
CA LEU A 52 28.17 -19.76 -21.42
C LEU A 52 28.60 -19.97 -22.87
N HIS A 53 28.96 -21.21 -23.17
CA HIS A 53 29.47 -21.68 -24.46
C HIS A 53 28.66 -21.16 -25.65
N PRO A 54 29.28 -20.74 -26.77
CA PRO A 54 28.62 -20.11 -27.92
C PRO A 54 27.69 -21.03 -28.74
N ASN A 55 27.48 -22.26 -28.32
CA ASN A 55 26.71 -23.26 -29.05
C ASN A 55 25.37 -23.67 -28.41
N TYR A 56 24.87 -22.93 -27.41
CA TYR A 56 23.52 -23.21 -26.90
C TYR A 56 22.50 -22.40 -27.69
N PRO A 57 21.35 -23.01 -28.07
CA PRO A 57 20.28 -22.27 -28.70
C PRO A 57 19.84 -21.17 -27.73
N ASP A 58 19.57 -20.01 -28.29
CA ASP A 58 19.12 -18.82 -27.55
C ASP A 58 17.92 -19.24 -26.66
N PRO A 59 18.08 -19.27 -25.33
CA PRO A 59 16.99 -19.66 -24.44
C PRO A 59 15.87 -18.61 -24.42
N ASP A 60 16.02 -17.51 -25.16
CA ASP A 60 15.16 -16.34 -25.16
C ASP A 60 14.12 -16.32 -26.28
N GLY A 61 13.88 -17.43 -26.96
CA GLY A 61 12.81 -17.59 -27.94
C GLY A 61 11.40 -17.38 -27.34
N PRO A 62 10.41 -17.01 -28.16
CA PRO A 62 9.03 -16.89 -27.70
C PRO A 62 8.54 -18.23 -27.13
N LEU A 63 7.62 -18.14 -26.14
CA LEU A 63 7.02 -19.34 -25.57
C LEU A 63 6.22 -20.08 -26.65
N GLU A 64 6.55 -21.35 -26.90
CA GLU A 64 5.79 -22.17 -27.82
C GLU A 64 4.39 -22.47 -27.24
N PRO A 65 3.32 -22.33 -28.04
CA PRO A 65 1.98 -22.68 -27.61
C PRO A 65 1.86 -24.19 -27.38
N LEU A 66 1.11 -24.57 -26.36
CA LEU A 66 0.83 -25.98 -26.09
C LEU A 66 -0.27 -26.51 -27.05
N SER A 67 -0.17 -27.76 -27.49
CA SER A 67 -1.22 -28.36 -28.27
C SER A 67 -2.51 -28.63 -27.46
N ASP A 68 -3.67 -28.63 -28.10
CA ASP A 68 -4.95 -28.86 -27.44
C ASP A 68 -5.00 -30.18 -26.65
N ALA A 69 -4.34 -31.23 -27.13
CA ALA A 69 -4.25 -32.50 -26.44
C ALA A 69 -3.48 -32.39 -25.13
N VAL A 70 -2.36 -31.68 -25.15
CA VAL A 70 -1.56 -31.37 -23.95
C VAL A 70 -2.36 -30.52 -22.96
N ILE A 71 -2.99 -29.43 -23.43
CA ILE A 71 -3.85 -28.57 -22.63
C ILE A 71 -4.95 -29.37 -21.95
N HIS A 72 -5.63 -30.27 -22.71
CA HIS A 72 -6.67 -31.14 -22.17
C HIS A 72 -6.13 -32.05 -21.06
N SER A 73 -5.02 -32.71 -21.30
CA SER A 73 -4.36 -33.61 -20.33
C SER A 73 -3.96 -32.89 -19.04
N LEU A 74 -3.26 -31.78 -19.16
CA LEU A 74 -2.85 -30.96 -18.01
C LEU A 74 -4.06 -30.46 -17.22
N THR A 75 -5.07 -29.94 -17.91
CA THR A 75 -6.33 -29.50 -17.28
C THR A 75 -6.99 -30.60 -16.47
N LYS A 76 -7.08 -31.82 -17.03
CA LYS A 76 -7.66 -32.96 -16.35
C LYS A 76 -6.89 -33.32 -15.07
N ARG A 77 -5.55 -33.31 -15.11
CA ARG A 77 -4.72 -33.61 -13.93
C ARG A 77 -4.90 -32.52 -12.85
N VAL A 78 -4.80 -31.24 -13.19
CA VAL A 78 -4.97 -30.09 -12.23
C VAL A 78 -6.34 -30.19 -11.56
N VAL A 79 -7.42 -30.30 -12.31
CA VAL A 79 -8.78 -30.41 -11.75
C VAL A 79 -8.95 -31.67 -10.90
N GLY A 80 -8.31 -32.80 -11.30
CA GLY A 80 -8.24 -34.01 -10.50
C GLY A 80 -7.61 -33.84 -9.13
N HIS A 81 -6.48 -33.10 -9.05
CA HIS A 81 -5.86 -32.76 -7.79
C HIS A 81 -6.72 -31.79 -6.96
N MET A 82 -7.31 -30.76 -7.57
CA MET A 82 -8.22 -29.85 -6.88
C MET A 82 -9.37 -30.59 -6.19
N LYS A 83 -9.99 -31.57 -6.91
CA LYS A 83 -11.07 -32.38 -6.35
C LYS A 83 -10.62 -33.15 -5.11
N LYS A 84 -9.37 -33.68 -5.11
CA LYS A 84 -8.79 -34.40 -3.97
C LYS A 84 -8.46 -33.49 -2.81
N LEU A 85 -7.84 -32.31 -3.09
CA LEU A 85 -7.38 -31.35 -2.08
C LEU A 85 -8.55 -30.65 -1.37
N ARG A 86 -9.61 -30.31 -2.10
CA ARG A 86 -10.77 -29.62 -1.55
C ARG A 86 -12.05 -30.00 -2.30
N PRO A 87 -12.76 -31.02 -1.82
CA PRO A 87 -14.10 -31.35 -2.31
C PRO A 87 -15.05 -30.15 -2.13
N GLY A 88 -15.95 -29.94 -3.08
CA GLY A 88 -16.96 -28.88 -3.01
C GLY A 88 -16.58 -27.55 -3.67
N LEU A 89 -15.41 -27.45 -4.33
CA LEU A 89 -15.10 -26.31 -5.19
C LEU A 89 -15.89 -26.36 -6.51
N ASP A 90 -16.12 -25.18 -7.11
CA ASP A 90 -16.62 -25.07 -8.49
C ASP A 90 -15.52 -25.52 -9.48
N LEU A 91 -15.51 -26.83 -9.74
CA LEU A 91 -14.50 -27.42 -10.61
C LEU A 91 -14.71 -27.03 -12.09
N ASP A 92 -15.92 -26.68 -12.50
CA ASP A 92 -16.18 -26.26 -13.89
C ASP A 92 -15.60 -24.87 -14.15
N TYR A 93 -15.71 -23.96 -13.18
CA TYR A 93 -15.00 -22.69 -13.23
C TYR A 93 -13.48 -22.89 -13.36
N TRP A 94 -12.90 -23.68 -12.45
CA TRP A 94 -11.45 -23.91 -12.45
C TRP A 94 -10.95 -24.67 -13.68
N LYS A 95 -11.75 -25.55 -14.25
CA LYS A 95 -11.45 -26.23 -15.53
C LYS A 95 -11.33 -25.21 -16.68
N ARG A 96 -12.25 -24.24 -16.75
CA ARG A 96 -12.21 -23.20 -17.78
C ARG A 96 -11.00 -22.27 -17.58
N VAL A 97 -10.75 -21.83 -16.35
CA VAL A 97 -9.57 -21.00 -16.00
C VAL A 97 -8.28 -21.73 -16.35
N THR A 98 -8.16 -23.01 -15.98
CA THR A 98 -6.96 -23.81 -16.25
C THR A 98 -6.70 -23.93 -17.75
N ARG A 99 -7.73 -24.20 -18.55
CA ARG A 99 -7.63 -24.22 -20.02
C ARG A 99 -7.16 -22.89 -20.57
N GLN A 100 -7.75 -21.80 -20.09
CA GLN A 100 -7.37 -20.46 -20.51
C GLN A 100 -5.90 -20.16 -20.21
N ILE A 101 -5.41 -20.53 -19.01
CA ILE A 101 -4.00 -20.36 -18.62
C ILE A 101 -3.06 -21.13 -19.56
N PHE A 102 -3.36 -22.38 -19.86
CA PHE A 102 -2.50 -23.20 -20.72
C PHE A 102 -2.57 -22.83 -22.22
N SER A 103 -3.64 -22.12 -22.64
CA SER A 103 -3.80 -21.67 -24.02
C SER A 103 -3.07 -20.36 -24.33
N GLU A 104 -2.54 -19.67 -23.32
CA GLU A 104 -1.89 -18.36 -23.50
C GLU A 104 -0.42 -18.52 -23.93
N ASP A 105 0.03 -17.55 -24.72
CA ASP A 105 1.36 -17.52 -25.35
C ASP A 105 2.41 -16.69 -24.58
N GLY A 106 2.09 -16.25 -23.35
CA GLY A 106 3.01 -15.48 -22.52
C GLY A 106 3.09 -13.98 -22.83
N LYS A 107 2.39 -13.48 -23.85
CA LYS A 107 2.42 -12.05 -24.21
C LYS A 107 1.72 -11.15 -23.21
N ARG A 108 0.75 -11.69 -22.48
CA ARG A 108 -0.05 -10.95 -21.50
C ARG A 108 0.12 -11.53 -20.11
N ILE A 109 0.05 -10.67 -19.13
CA ILE A 109 0.00 -11.04 -17.71
C ILE A 109 -1.44 -11.43 -17.40
N LEU A 110 -1.64 -12.67 -16.95
CA LEU A 110 -2.95 -13.17 -16.62
C LEU A 110 -3.31 -12.85 -15.16
N VAL A 111 -4.47 -12.26 -14.95
CA VAL A 111 -4.98 -11.91 -13.62
C VAL A 111 -6.22 -12.72 -13.31
N ASN A 112 -6.17 -13.50 -12.25
CA ASN A 112 -7.33 -14.20 -11.73
C ASN A 112 -7.94 -13.41 -10.57
N PRO A 113 -9.13 -12.79 -10.75
CA PRO A 113 -9.77 -11.97 -9.75
C PRO A 113 -10.66 -12.75 -8.78
N ALA A 114 -10.58 -14.08 -8.79
CA ALA A 114 -11.41 -14.92 -7.94
C ALA A 114 -11.28 -14.52 -6.47
N ARG A 115 -12.41 -14.41 -5.78
CA ARG A 115 -12.48 -13.90 -4.40
C ARG A 115 -11.74 -14.79 -3.40
N ALA A 116 -11.52 -14.26 -2.21
CA ALA A 116 -10.98 -15.04 -1.10
C ALA A 116 -11.88 -16.25 -0.83
N GLY A 117 -11.27 -17.40 -0.54
CA GLY A 117 -12.01 -18.66 -0.30
C GLY A 117 -12.44 -19.43 -1.55
N SER A 118 -12.36 -18.88 -2.75
CA SER A 118 -12.79 -19.54 -4.01
C SER A 118 -11.92 -20.72 -4.45
N GLY A 119 -10.78 -20.97 -3.83
CA GLY A 119 -9.88 -22.08 -4.16
C GLY A 119 -8.61 -21.70 -4.92
N LYS A 120 -8.22 -20.42 -4.96
CA LYS A 120 -6.97 -19.96 -5.61
C LYS A 120 -5.74 -20.73 -5.14
N SER A 121 -5.48 -20.75 -3.84
CA SER A 121 -4.31 -21.46 -3.28
C SER A 121 -4.43 -23.00 -3.49
N THR A 122 -5.67 -23.55 -3.52
CA THR A 122 -5.90 -24.95 -3.88
C THR A 122 -5.51 -25.20 -5.34
N TRP A 123 -5.86 -24.28 -6.25
CA TRP A 123 -5.48 -24.38 -7.65
C TRP A 123 -3.97 -24.30 -7.82
N ILE A 124 -3.30 -23.34 -7.16
CA ILE A 124 -1.83 -23.20 -7.18
C ILE A 124 -1.19 -24.52 -6.75
N HIS A 125 -1.64 -25.10 -5.65
CA HIS A 125 -1.12 -26.38 -5.15
C HIS A 125 -1.36 -27.53 -6.14
N ALA A 126 -2.58 -27.66 -6.69
CA ALA A 126 -2.91 -28.65 -7.68
C ALA A 126 -2.08 -28.53 -8.97
N PHE A 127 -1.82 -27.29 -9.40
CA PHE A 127 -0.98 -26.98 -10.55
C PHE A 127 0.48 -27.42 -10.31
N LEU A 128 1.03 -27.07 -9.15
CA LEU A 128 2.39 -27.47 -8.77
C LEU A 128 2.53 -28.99 -8.67
N LEU A 129 1.57 -29.68 -8.04
CA LEU A 129 1.55 -31.14 -7.96
C LEU A 129 1.52 -31.78 -9.35
N THR A 130 0.67 -31.27 -10.25
CA THR A 130 0.59 -31.79 -11.63
C THR A 130 1.93 -31.70 -12.34
N LEU A 131 2.63 -30.58 -12.22
CA LEU A 131 3.91 -30.39 -12.87
C LEU A 131 5.04 -31.18 -12.19
N ALA A 132 4.99 -31.29 -10.85
CA ALA A 132 5.92 -32.09 -10.07
C ALA A 132 5.84 -33.59 -10.42
N GLU A 133 4.63 -34.12 -10.58
CA GLU A 133 4.39 -35.53 -11.04
C GLU A 133 4.98 -35.76 -12.44
N LEU A 134 4.70 -34.87 -13.40
CA LEU A 134 5.25 -34.97 -14.74
C LEU A 134 6.79 -34.95 -14.75
N TYR A 135 7.38 -34.13 -13.90
CA TYR A 135 8.83 -34.05 -13.77
C TYR A 135 9.42 -35.34 -13.17
N ALA A 136 8.80 -35.88 -12.13
CA ALA A 136 9.22 -37.11 -11.48
C ALA A 136 9.00 -38.35 -12.39
N GLU A 137 7.97 -38.32 -13.25
CA GLU A 137 7.72 -39.33 -14.29
C GLU A 137 8.77 -39.30 -15.42
N GLY A 138 9.67 -38.30 -15.44
CA GLY A 138 10.62 -38.05 -16.54
C GLY A 138 9.91 -37.64 -17.84
N ASN A 139 8.73 -37.05 -17.76
CA ASN A 139 7.95 -36.67 -18.94
C ASN A 139 8.62 -35.52 -19.71
N PRO A 140 8.90 -35.67 -21.02
CA PRO A 140 9.56 -34.61 -21.80
C PRO A 140 8.84 -33.27 -21.76
N LEU A 141 7.51 -33.28 -21.58
CA LEU A 141 6.75 -32.04 -21.43
C LEU A 141 7.19 -31.21 -20.21
N ALA A 142 7.52 -31.83 -19.09
CA ALA A 142 8.03 -31.12 -17.91
C ALA A 142 9.31 -30.35 -18.23
N GLU A 143 10.24 -30.98 -18.96
CA GLU A 143 11.48 -30.33 -19.39
C GLU A 143 11.24 -29.19 -20.39
N SER A 144 10.26 -29.33 -21.31
CA SER A 144 9.92 -28.24 -22.24
C SER A 144 9.27 -27.04 -21.54
N LEU A 145 8.61 -27.25 -20.40
CA LEU A 145 8.04 -26.18 -19.58
C LEU A 145 9.07 -25.44 -18.73
N GLY A 146 10.31 -25.96 -18.62
CA GLY A 146 11.43 -25.31 -17.93
C GLY A 146 11.27 -25.12 -16.42
N GLY A 147 10.06 -25.22 -15.88
CA GLY A 147 9.75 -25.12 -14.45
C GLY A 147 8.84 -23.94 -14.07
N VAL A 148 8.65 -23.75 -12.77
CA VAL A 148 7.78 -22.73 -12.17
C VAL A 148 8.49 -21.94 -11.11
N LEU A 149 8.23 -20.63 -11.05
CA LEU A 149 8.51 -19.79 -9.90
C LEU A 149 7.18 -19.44 -9.21
N LEU A 150 7.05 -19.81 -7.93
CA LEU A 150 5.95 -19.41 -7.07
C LEU A 150 6.43 -18.27 -6.17
N VAL A 151 5.68 -17.15 -6.14
CA VAL A 151 5.98 -15.98 -5.31
C VAL A 151 4.85 -15.77 -4.31
N LEU A 152 5.16 -15.89 -3.01
CA LEU A 152 4.22 -15.69 -1.90
C LEU A 152 4.67 -14.54 -0.99
N GLN A 153 3.81 -14.12 -0.07
CA GLN A 153 4.15 -13.09 0.91
C GLN A 153 5.07 -13.61 2.02
N LYS A 154 4.79 -14.83 2.52
CA LYS A 154 5.45 -15.40 3.70
C LYS A 154 6.29 -16.63 3.38
N VAL A 155 7.42 -16.75 4.06
CA VAL A 155 8.33 -17.90 3.90
C VAL A 155 7.73 -19.17 4.51
N GLU A 156 6.91 -19.05 5.57
CA GLU A 156 6.23 -20.15 6.21
C GLU A 156 5.25 -20.84 5.25
N ASP A 157 4.48 -20.06 4.50
CA ASP A 157 3.55 -20.58 3.50
C ASP A 157 4.29 -21.25 2.35
N LEU A 158 5.43 -20.69 1.91
CA LEU A 158 6.30 -21.33 0.92
C LEU A 158 6.83 -22.67 1.39
N ASN A 159 7.29 -22.74 2.65
CA ASN A 159 7.79 -23.98 3.24
C ASN A 159 6.69 -25.04 3.33
N ALA A 160 5.48 -24.66 3.73
CA ALA A 160 4.33 -25.56 3.80
C ALA A 160 3.98 -26.14 2.41
N VAL A 161 3.95 -25.29 1.38
CA VAL A 161 3.70 -25.71 0.00
C VAL A 161 4.82 -26.64 -0.50
N ALA A 162 6.08 -26.28 -0.29
CA ALA A 162 7.22 -27.09 -0.72
C ALA A 162 7.23 -28.46 -0.02
N GLN A 163 6.95 -28.50 1.27
CA GLN A 163 6.84 -29.76 2.03
C GLN A 163 5.70 -30.63 1.49
N ALA A 164 4.52 -30.05 1.24
CA ALA A 164 3.37 -30.79 0.74
C ALA A 164 3.61 -31.34 -0.67
N VAL A 165 4.22 -30.56 -1.57
CA VAL A 165 4.56 -30.99 -2.92
C VAL A 165 5.60 -32.11 -2.88
N ASN A 166 6.69 -31.96 -2.14
CA ASN A 166 7.75 -32.96 -2.05
C ASN A 166 7.29 -34.26 -1.38
N ALA A 167 6.37 -34.19 -0.40
CA ALA A 167 5.81 -35.38 0.25
C ALA A 167 4.89 -36.20 -0.67
N ALA A 168 4.28 -35.54 -1.66
CA ALA A 168 3.38 -36.21 -2.62
C ALA A 168 4.12 -36.91 -3.78
N ILE A 169 5.41 -36.62 -3.95
CA ILE A 169 6.23 -37.12 -5.08
C ILE A 169 7.19 -38.20 -4.56
N PRO A 170 7.45 -39.29 -5.32
CA PRO A 170 8.49 -40.26 -4.95
C PRO A 170 9.85 -39.56 -4.68
N GLN A 171 10.59 -40.08 -3.71
CA GLN A 171 11.88 -39.48 -3.34
C GLN A 171 12.81 -39.40 -4.54
N THR A 172 13.22 -38.17 -4.87
CA THR A 172 14.23 -37.84 -5.86
C THR A 172 15.51 -37.41 -5.15
N GLU A 173 16.68 -37.55 -5.80
CA GLU A 173 17.96 -37.10 -5.23
C GLU A 173 17.96 -35.63 -4.84
N VAL A 174 17.25 -34.80 -5.61
CA VAL A 174 17.04 -33.37 -5.35
C VAL A 174 15.55 -33.13 -5.15
N PRO A 175 15.13 -32.40 -4.12
CA PRO A 175 13.74 -32.04 -3.95
C PRO A 175 13.18 -31.36 -5.19
N VAL A 176 11.98 -31.77 -5.62
CA VAL A 176 11.34 -31.19 -6.81
C VAL A 176 11.01 -29.72 -6.60
N MET A 177 10.66 -29.36 -5.38
CA MET A 177 10.38 -27.97 -4.99
C MET A 177 11.30 -27.50 -3.88
N ILE A 178 11.92 -26.33 -4.08
CA ILE A 178 12.74 -25.64 -3.09
C ILE A 178 12.08 -24.30 -2.73
N ALA A 179 11.90 -24.06 -1.44
CA ALA A 179 11.51 -22.76 -0.91
C ALA A 179 12.76 -21.99 -0.46
N LEU A 180 13.02 -20.84 -1.10
CA LEU A 180 14.16 -20.01 -0.73
C LEU A 180 13.95 -19.38 0.64
N GLN A 181 14.93 -19.59 1.50
CA GLN A 181 14.90 -19.09 2.88
C GLN A 181 15.38 -17.63 2.95
N SER A 182 14.96 -16.90 3.99
CA SER A 182 15.47 -15.57 4.31
C SER A 182 16.56 -15.63 5.38
N LEU A 183 17.35 -14.56 5.53
CA LEU A 183 18.38 -14.43 6.57
C LEU A 183 17.79 -14.48 7.98
N THR A 184 16.60 -13.89 8.14
CA THR A 184 15.89 -13.84 9.42
C THR A 184 14.57 -14.58 9.30
N ARG A 185 14.23 -15.37 10.31
CA ARG A 185 12.86 -15.88 10.50
C ARG A 185 12.07 -14.91 11.36
N SER A 186 10.82 -14.68 11.00
CA SER A 186 9.84 -14.09 11.90
C SER A 186 9.52 -15.11 13.03
N GLY A 187 9.63 -14.68 14.30
CA GLY A 187 9.33 -15.50 15.45
C GLY A 187 10.56 -15.88 16.29
N LYS A 188 10.32 -16.53 17.42
CA LYS A 188 11.31 -16.89 18.46
C LYS A 188 12.53 -17.67 17.98
N ASP A 189 12.52 -18.18 16.77
CA ASP A 189 13.56 -19.05 16.24
C ASP A 189 14.37 -18.42 15.10
N ARG A 190 15.42 -17.76 15.53
CA ARG A 190 16.76 -17.95 14.99
C ARG A 190 16.99 -17.50 13.56
N GLN A 191 17.82 -16.54 13.47
CA GLN A 191 18.64 -16.26 12.32
C GLN A 191 19.19 -17.60 11.74
N LEU A 192 18.77 -17.95 10.53
CA LEU A 192 19.29 -19.12 9.82
C LEU A 192 20.76 -18.92 9.44
N CYS A 193 21.16 -17.68 9.30
CA CYS A 193 22.53 -17.30 9.05
C CYS A 193 23.36 -17.49 10.32
N ARG A 194 24.46 -18.23 10.21
CA ARG A 194 25.40 -18.47 11.33
C ARG A 194 26.38 -17.31 11.54
N ASN A 195 26.50 -16.42 10.57
CA ASN A 195 27.30 -15.21 10.69
C ASN A 195 26.48 -14.12 11.43
N PRO A 196 26.85 -13.77 12.68
CA PRO A 196 26.10 -12.79 13.47
C PRO A 196 26.16 -11.37 12.87
N ASP A 197 27.18 -11.10 12.06
CA ASP A 197 27.42 -9.79 11.44
C ASP A 197 26.75 -9.65 10.07
N ALA A 198 26.20 -10.75 9.52
CA ALA A 198 25.57 -10.73 8.23
C ALA A 198 24.25 -9.93 8.26
N ARG A 199 24.18 -8.89 7.45
CA ARG A 199 23.01 -8.04 7.25
C ARG A 199 22.25 -8.42 5.98
N ASP A 200 22.96 -8.89 4.97
CA ASP A 200 22.41 -9.29 3.67
C ASP A 200 23.21 -10.44 3.02
N PHE A 201 22.71 -10.95 1.88
CA PHE A 201 23.35 -12.06 1.17
C PHE A 201 24.72 -11.76 0.56
N ARG A 202 25.17 -10.52 0.55
CA ARG A 202 26.51 -10.12 0.04
C ARG A 202 27.58 -10.36 1.09
N ASP A 203 27.21 -10.30 2.36
CA ASP A 203 28.09 -10.67 3.46
C ASP A 203 28.45 -12.17 3.43
N CYS A 204 27.78 -12.92 2.52
CA CYS A 204 28.13 -14.32 2.23
C CYS A 204 29.39 -14.47 1.36
N ALA A 205 29.84 -13.42 0.71
CA ALA A 205 31.12 -13.43 -0.02
C ALA A 205 32.27 -13.43 1.00
N GLY A 206 33.01 -14.55 1.08
CA GLY A 206 34.08 -14.71 2.06
C GLY A 206 33.64 -15.12 3.47
N CYS A 207 32.38 -15.51 3.64
CA CYS A 207 31.87 -16.01 4.92
C CYS A 207 32.47 -17.38 5.29
N ASP A 208 33.04 -17.50 6.48
CA ASP A 208 33.66 -18.74 7.00
C ASP A 208 32.68 -19.91 7.10
N TYR A 209 31.40 -19.61 7.21
CA TYR A 209 30.33 -20.61 7.30
C TYR A 209 29.72 -20.98 5.94
N ALA A 210 30.25 -20.45 4.83
CA ALA A 210 29.59 -20.56 3.52
C ALA A 210 29.39 -22.00 3.02
N SER A 211 30.33 -22.93 3.33
CA SER A 211 30.25 -24.34 2.91
C SER A 211 29.11 -25.11 3.56
N ALA A 212 28.79 -24.79 4.82
CA ALA A 212 27.73 -25.44 5.61
C ALA A 212 26.49 -24.57 5.78
N CYS A 213 26.38 -23.46 5.05
CA CYS A 213 25.29 -22.50 5.18
C CYS A 213 24.01 -23.00 4.51
N PRO A 214 22.90 -23.21 5.27
CA PRO A 214 21.63 -23.65 4.69
C PRO A 214 21.06 -22.68 3.64
N LEU A 215 21.31 -21.39 3.80
CA LEU A 215 20.85 -20.37 2.87
C LEU A 215 21.55 -20.44 1.51
N LYS A 216 22.88 -20.65 1.53
CA LYS A 216 23.67 -20.82 0.31
C LYS A 216 23.31 -22.13 -0.38
N GLN A 217 23.19 -23.22 0.38
CA GLN A 217 22.76 -24.52 -0.15
C GLN A 217 21.36 -24.44 -0.78
N SER A 218 20.40 -23.81 -0.10
CA SER A 218 19.05 -23.57 -0.62
C SER A 218 19.08 -22.74 -1.91
N GLY A 219 19.95 -21.73 -2.03
CA GLY A 219 20.13 -20.93 -3.23
C GLY A 219 20.66 -21.74 -4.41
N GLU A 220 21.71 -22.55 -4.20
CA GLU A 220 22.30 -23.40 -5.24
C GLU A 220 21.36 -24.54 -5.66
N GLN A 221 20.66 -25.16 -4.72
CA GLN A 221 19.62 -26.14 -5.02
C GLN A 221 18.46 -25.51 -5.77
N GLY A 222 18.06 -24.28 -5.39
CA GLY A 222 16.99 -23.51 -6.01
C GLY A 222 17.24 -23.24 -7.50
N LYS A 223 18.49 -22.99 -7.89
CA LYS A 223 18.88 -22.85 -9.32
C LYS A 223 18.60 -24.12 -10.11
N LYS A 224 18.71 -25.30 -9.50
CA LYS A 224 18.50 -26.61 -10.13
C LYS A 224 17.07 -27.13 -10.02
N ALA A 225 16.34 -26.69 -8.99
CA ALA A 225 15.00 -27.20 -8.71
C ALA A 225 14.01 -26.89 -9.85
N PHE A 226 13.15 -27.85 -10.16
CA PHE A 226 12.10 -27.67 -11.16
C PHE A 226 11.05 -26.64 -10.70
N LEU A 227 10.63 -26.73 -9.46
CA LEU A 227 9.72 -25.77 -8.82
C LEU A 227 10.52 -24.93 -7.79
N LEU A 228 10.40 -23.64 -7.88
CA LEU A 228 11.09 -22.71 -7.00
C LEU A 228 10.08 -21.80 -6.29
N GLY A 229 10.23 -21.63 -4.99
CA GLY A 229 9.46 -20.68 -4.19
C GLY A 229 10.31 -19.52 -3.69
N ALA A 230 9.82 -18.29 -3.81
CA ALA A 230 10.44 -17.09 -3.27
C ALA A 230 9.40 -16.17 -2.61
N THR A 231 9.81 -15.34 -1.67
CA THR A 231 8.93 -14.29 -1.15
C THR A 231 8.87 -13.09 -2.10
N GLN A 232 7.77 -12.33 -2.06
CA GLN A 232 7.64 -11.09 -2.84
C GLN A 232 8.76 -10.10 -2.52
N LYS A 233 9.16 -10.00 -1.24
CA LYS A 233 10.30 -9.16 -0.83
C LYS A 233 11.58 -9.60 -1.52
N ARG A 234 11.91 -10.91 -1.49
CA ARG A 234 13.11 -11.42 -2.16
C ARG A 234 13.08 -11.21 -3.66
N PHE A 235 11.92 -11.40 -4.27
CA PHE A 235 11.70 -11.12 -5.69
C PHE A 235 12.00 -9.65 -6.02
N GLY A 236 11.45 -8.71 -5.21
CA GLY A 236 11.70 -7.28 -5.35
C GLY A 236 13.19 -6.93 -5.18
N ASP A 237 13.84 -7.42 -4.12
CA ASP A 237 15.26 -7.17 -3.84
C ASP A 237 16.17 -7.64 -4.99
N LEU A 238 15.92 -8.82 -5.55
CA LEU A 238 16.71 -9.36 -6.67
C LEU A 238 16.45 -8.61 -7.99
N ARG A 239 15.22 -8.16 -8.21
CA ARG A 239 14.84 -7.33 -9.35
C ARG A 239 15.57 -5.98 -9.31
N GLU A 240 15.53 -5.30 -8.16
CA GLU A 240 16.22 -4.02 -7.97
C GLU A 240 17.73 -4.12 -8.12
N ASN A 241 18.31 -5.23 -7.71
CA ASN A 241 19.75 -5.50 -7.84
C ASN A 241 20.14 -6.01 -9.24
N GLY A 242 19.18 -6.18 -10.17
CA GLY A 242 19.46 -6.67 -11.54
C GLY A 242 19.87 -8.14 -11.61
N THR A 243 19.70 -8.91 -10.53
CA THR A 243 20.14 -10.33 -10.46
C THR A 243 18.99 -11.33 -10.54
N LEU A 244 17.76 -10.82 -10.73
CA LEU A 244 16.55 -11.63 -10.73
C LEU A 244 16.60 -12.77 -11.76
N ASP A 245 17.03 -12.47 -13.00
CA ASP A 245 17.05 -13.43 -14.10
C ASP A 245 17.88 -14.67 -13.75
N GLY A 246 19.14 -14.50 -13.39
CA GLY A 246 20.05 -15.60 -13.05
C GLY A 246 19.71 -16.33 -11.76
N GLN A 247 18.99 -15.70 -10.83
CA GLN A 247 18.68 -16.28 -9.52
C GLN A 247 17.33 -17.02 -9.48
N LEU A 248 16.31 -16.48 -10.12
CA LEU A 248 14.94 -16.99 -10.00
C LEU A 248 14.30 -17.39 -11.33
N LEU A 249 14.55 -16.65 -12.41
CA LEU A 249 13.81 -16.83 -13.66
C LEU A 249 14.34 -17.97 -14.52
N ARG A 250 15.58 -18.38 -14.30
CA ARG A 250 16.23 -19.46 -15.02
C ARG A 250 16.51 -20.67 -14.14
N ARG A 251 16.57 -21.85 -14.75
CA ARG A 251 16.90 -23.12 -14.11
C ARG A 251 18.10 -23.77 -14.81
N LEU A 252 19.03 -24.29 -14.00
CA LEU A 252 20.12 -25.12 -14.48
C LEU A 252 19.67 -26.59 -14.52
N ARG A 253 19.68 -27.19 -15.70
CA ARG A 253 19.36 -28.60 -15.89
C ARG A 253 20.54 -29.52 -15.48
N PRO A 254 20.30 -30.84 -15.29
CA PRO A 254 21.35 -31.80 -14.99
C PRO A 254 22.45 -31.87 -16.05
N ASP A 255 22.11 -31.63 -17.31
CA ASP A 255 23.06 -31.60 -18.45
C ASP A 255 23.90 -30.32 -18.53
N GLY A 256 23.69 -29.38 -17.58
CA GLY A 256 24.37 -28.08 -17.55
C GLY A 256 23.72 -27.02 -18.42
N SER A 257 22.69 -27.33 -19.18
CA SER A 257 21.93 -26.33 -19.96
C SER A 257 21.09 -25.44 -19.04
N VAL A 258 20.92 -24.17 -19.46
CA VAL A 258 20.10 -23.19 -18.73
C VAL A 258 18.79 -23.01 -19.48
N VAL A 259 17.68 -23.10 -18.76
CA VAL A 259 16.35 -22.91 -19.33
C VAL A 259 15.57 -21.88 -18.54
N ARG A 260 14.68 -21.18 -19.23
CA ARG A 260 13.74 -20.25 -18.61
C ARG A 260 12.63 -21.01 -17.91
N ARG A 261 12.21 -20.55 -16.71
CA ARG A 261 10.97 -21.04 -16.06
C ARG A 261 9.77 -20.46 -16.78
N ARG A 262 8.91 -21.32 -17.35
CA ARG A 262 7.76 -20.86 -18.14
C ARG A 262 6.76 -20.08 -17.31
N TYR A 263 6.39 -20.59 -16.14
CA TYR A 263 5.32 -20.03 -15.31
C TYR A 263 5.85 -19.29 -14.11
N LEU A 264 5.38 -18.05 -13.93
CA LEU A 264 5.59 -17.24 -12.74
C LEU A 264 4.25 -16.97 -12.09
N ILE A 265 4.06 -17.45 -10.85
CA ILE A 265 2.79 -17.39 -10.15
C ILE A 265 2.95 -16.47 -8.92
N PHE A 266 2.14 -15.44 -8.86
CA PHE A 266 2.02 -14.56 -7.69
C PHE A 266 0.70 -14.85 -7.00
N ASP A 267 0.74 -15.31 -5.74
CA ASP A 267 -0.44 -15.38 -4.87
C ASP A 267 -0.53 -14.08 -4.08
N GLU A 268 -1.38 -13.20 -4.49
CA GLU A 268 -1.56 -11.79 -4.17
C GLU A 268 -0.80 -10.84 -5.11
N LYS A 269 -1.21 -9.57 -5.09
CA LYS A 269 -0.71 -8.49 -5.95
C LYS A 269 0.80 -8.30 -5.82
N PRO A 270 1.58 -8.45 -6.91
CA PRO A 270 2.96 -8.02 -6.93
C PRO A 270 3.05 -6.49 -7.06
N GLU A 271 4.25 -5.96 -6.91
CA GLU A 271 4.50 -4.56 -7.24
C GLU A 271 4.47 -4.35 -8.75
N LEU A 272 3.30 -3.95 -9.27
CA LEU A 272 3.09 -3.72 -10.71
C LEU A 272 3.91 -2.53 -11.22
N TYR A 273 4.12 -1.53 -10.38
CA TYR A 273 4.87 -0.32 -10.70
C TYR A 273 5.94 -0.09 -9.65
N GLN A 274 7.19 0.02 -10.10
CA GLN A 274 8.28 0.46 -9.23
C GLN A 274 8.30 1.98 -9.21
N ILE A 275 8.12 2.54 -8.03
CA ILE A 275 8.16 3.98 -7.80
C ILE A 275 9.37 4.26 -6.92
N ALA A 276 10.42 4.84 -7.51
CA ALA A 276 11.52 5.39 -6.75
C ALA A 276 11.28 6.88 -6.56
N ALA A 277 11.39 7.37 -5.33
CA ALA A 277 11.15 8.77 -5.02
C ALA A 277 12.32 9.37 -4.24
N LEU A 278 12.68 10.58 -4.59
CA LEU A 278 13.65 11.43 -3.91
C LEU A 278 12.95 12.66 -3.36
N ASP A 279 13.03 12.86 -2.08
CA ASP A 279 12.54 14.06 -1.42
C ASP A 279 13.61 14.67 -0.50
N GLN A 280 13.34 15.87 0.00
CA GLN A 280 14.26 16.58 0.88
C GLN A 280 14.52 15.79 2.18
N HIS A 281 13.52 15.05 2.65
CA HIS A 281 13.68 14.23 3.86
C HIS A 281 14.65 13.07 3.62
N GLY A 282 14.51 12.37 2.50
CA GLY A 282 15.43 11.28 2.11
C GLY A 282 16.87 11.76 1.92
N LEU A 283 17.06 12.93 1.28
CA LEU A 283 18.39 13.54 1.17
C LEU A 283 18.99 13.90 2.55
N ASN A 284 18.19 14.49 3.43
CA ASN A 284 18.63 14.83 4.78
C ASN A 284 18.96 13.56 5.57
N ALA A 285 18.14 12.52 5.48
CA ALA A 285 18.39 11.25 6.16
C ALA A 285 19.70 10.59 5.70
N LEU A 286 20.02 10.66 4.41
CA LEU A 286 21.33 10.18 3.89
C LEU A 286 22.49 11.02 4.44
N SER A 287 22.33 12.34 4.52
CA SER A 287 23.34 13.24 5.08
C SER A 287 23.58 12.95 6.57
N ASP A 288 22.49 12.82 7.35
CA ASP A 288 22.55 12.52 8.80
C ASP A 288 23.26 11.17 9.05
N ARG A 289 22.97 10.15 8.22
CA ARG A 289 23.67 8.85 8.30
C ARG A 289 25.15 8.96 8.00
N LEU A 290 25.56 9.81 7.05
CA LEU A 290 26.96 10.08 6.78
C LEU A 290 27.64 10.75 7.95
N GLU A 291 26.98 11.67 8.66
CA GLU A 291 27.50 12.34 9.85
C GLU A 291 27.74 11.39 11.04
N GLU A 292 27.01 10.28 11.12
CA GLU A 292 27.23 9.25 12.15
C GLU A 292 28.50 8.40 11.94
N LEU A 293 29.03 8.34 10.70
CA LEU A 293 30.15 7.44 10.38
C LEU A 293 31.47 7.79 11.07
N PRO A 294 31.87 9.07 11.24
CA PRO A 294 33.08 9.42 11.99
C PRO A 294 33.02 8.95 13.44
N ALA A 295 31.86 9.10 14.10
CA ALA A 295 31.67 8.64 15.47
C ALA A 295 31.89 7.12 15.61
N ARG A 296 31.63 6.35 14.56
CA ARG A 296 31.88 4.91 14.47
C ARG A 296 33.31 4.58 13.98
N ARG A 297 34.18 5.57 13.78
CA ARG A 297 35.56 5.44 13.25
C ARG A 297 35.67 4.74 11.90
N GLN A 298 34.64 4.82 11.09
CA GLN A 298 34.60 4.18 9.78
C GLN A 298 35.18 5.04 8.67
N ILE A 299 35.24 6.36 8.87
CA ILE A 299 35.65 7.35 7.88
C ILE A 299 36.11 8.65 8.55
N SER A 300 36.97 9.43 7.91
CA SER A 300 37.38 10.75 8.38
C SER A 300 36.31 11.81 8.11
N ASP A 301 36.23 12.84 8.98
CA ASP A 301 35.32 13.98 8.83
C ASP A 301 35.45 14.68 7.48
N GLN A 302 36.69 14.86 6.99
CA GLN A 302 36.96 15.46 5.70
C GLN A 302 36.32 14.67 4.55
N ARG A 303 36.35 13.34 4.63
CA ARG A 303 35.76 12.47 3.60
C ARG A 303 34.25 12.49 3.66
N VAL A 304 33.66 12.59 4.87
CA VAL A 304 32.21 12.80 5.04
C VAL A 304 31.79 14.11 4.41
N SER A 305 32.47 15.21 4.73
CA SER A 305 32.16 16.54 4.18
C SER A 305 32.25 16.57 2.65
N SER A 306 33.23 15.86 2.07
CA SER A 306 33.34 15.72 0.60
C SER A 306 32.13 14.97 0.01
N LEU A 307 31.70 13.85 0.61
CA LEU A 307 30.56 13.09 0.14
C LEU A 307 29.23 13.83 0.29
N GLN A 308 29.08 14.59 1.38
CA GLN A 308 27.91 15.47 1.57
C GLN A 308 27.89 16.60 0.53
N GLY A 309 29.06 17.17 0.22
CA GLY A 309 29.21 18.17 -0.85
C GLY A 309 28.80 17.60 -2.21
N ASP A 310 29.28 16.40 -2.56
CA ASP A 310 28.91 15.70 -3.81
C ASP A 310 27.42 15.39 -3.85
N LEU A 311 26.85 14.86 -2.75
CA LEU A 311 25.44 14.55 -2.64
C LEU A 311 24.55 15.80 -2.76
N SER A 312 24.95 16.87 -2.11
CA SER A 312 24.26 18.18 -2.18
C SER A 312 24.33 18.76 -3.60
N TYR A 313 25.50 18.74 -4.23
CA TYR A 313 25.65 19.24 -5.59
C TYR A 313 24.75 18.48 -6.58
N ILE A 314 24.84 17.15 -6.58
CA ILE A 314 24.07 16.30 -7.50
C ILE A 314 22.58 16.30 -7.15
N GLY A 315 22.23 16.28 -5.86
CA GLY A 315 20.84 16.23 -5.40
C GLY A 315 20.10 17.56 -5.52
N VAL A 316 20.77 18.69 -5.31
CA VAL A 316 20.14 20.03 -5.30
C VAL A 316 20.04 20.65 -6.70
N ARG A 317 20.96 20.31 -7.61
CA ARG A 317 20.99 20.86 -8.98
C ARG A 317 19.69 20.68 -9.76
N PRO A 318 19.03 19.48 -9.75
CA PRO A 318 17.72 19.33 -10.34
C PRO A 318 16.66 20.25 -9.75
N PHE A 319 16.64 20.39 -8.42
CA PHE A 319 15.68 21.27 -7.73
C PHE A 319 15.89 22.76 -8.05
N GLN A 320 17.13 23.21 -8.25
CA GLN A 320 17.43 24.59 -8.66
C GLN A 320 16.92 24.87 -10.07
N LYS A 321 17.04 23.90 -10.99
CA LYS A 321 16.52 24.04 -12.37
C LYS A 321 15.00 24.11 -12.38
N LEU A 322 14.34 23.31 -11.54
CA LEU A 322 12.87 23.27 -11.37
C LEU A 322 12.26 24.60 -10.91
N ARG A 323 12.97 25.42 -10.16
CA ARG A 323 12.48 26.72 -9.68
C ARG A 323 12.28 27.74 -10.81
N ARG A 324 12.78 27.49 -12.03
CA ARG A 324 12.78 28.41 -13.16
C ARG A 324 11.74 28.10 -14.24
N GLU A 325 11.10 26.95 -14.18
CA GLU A 325 10.10 26.53 -15.18
C GLU A 325 8.68 26.73 -14.63
N SER A 326 7.70 26.92 -15.53
CA SER A 326 6.30 27.14 -15.16
C SER A 326 5.75 25.95 -14.39
N VAL A 327 5.20 26.22 -13.22
CA VAL A 327 4.83 25.21 -12.23
C VAL A 327 3.35 25.35 -11.92
N ILE A 328 2.66 24.21 -11.78
CA ILE A 328 1.28 24.20 -11.32
C ILE A 328 1.24 24.40 -9.82
N TRP A 329 0.56 25.43 -9.42
CA TRP A 329 0.32 25.72 -8.03
C TRP A 329 -0.95 25.04 -7.55
N LEU A 330 -0.82 24.20 -6.54
CA LEU A 330 -1.94 23.65 -5.77
C LEU A 330 -2.17 24.47 -4.50
N PRO A 331 -3.32 24.31 -3.81
CA PRO A 331 -3.53 24.93 -2.50
C PRO A 331 -2.37 24.67 -1.53
N GLU A 332 -2.13 25.60 -0.62
CA GLU A 332 -1.07 25.52 0.39
C GLU A 332 0.36 25.54 -0.18
N GLY A 333 0.56 26.12 -1.35
CA GLY A 333 1.88 26.21 -1.99
C GLY A 333 2.39 24.89 -2.57
N ARG A 334 1.50 23.94 -2.81
CA ARG A 334 1.81 22.67 -3.49
C ARG A 334 1.82 22.86 -4.99
N TYR A 335 2.59 22.05 -5.70
CA TYR A 335 2.56 22.00 -7.16
C TYR A 335 2.94 20.63 -7.68
N VAL A 336 2.50 20.33 -8.90
CA VAL A 336 2.79 19.08 -9.59
C VAL A 336 3.21 19.37 -11.02
N GLU A 337 4.19 18.67 -11.51
CA GLU A 337 4.67 18.77 -12.88
C GLU A 337 5.18 17.40 -13.35
N ALA A 338 4.85 17.04 -14.58
CA ALA A 338 5.47 15.92 -15.26
C ALA A 338 6.70 16.42 -16.02
N LEU A 339 7.86 15.86 -15.73
CA LEU A 339 9.13 16.32 -16.25
C LEU A 339 9.66 15.33 -17.29
N ALA A 340 9.70 15.76 -18.54
CA ALA A 340 10.39 15.04 -19.59
C ALA A 340 11.64 15.81 -20.01
N GLY A 341 12.78 15.14 -20.07
CA GLY A 341 14.00 15.72 -20.66
C GLY A 341 14.69 16.77 -19.82
N PHE A 342 14.72 16.62 -18.52
CA PHE A 342 15.10 17.65 -17.54
C PHE A 342 16.56 18.08 -17.56
N CYS A 343 17.50 17.17 -17.80
CA CYS A 343 18.92 17.43 -17.85
C CYS A 343 19.56 16.67 -19.00
N SER A 344 20.36 17.36 -19.80
CA SER A 344 21.40 16.68 -20.54
C SER A 344 22.58 16.43 -19.61
N LEU A 345 22.89 15.18 -19.32
CA LEU A 345 24.14 14.83 -18.65
C LEU A 345 25.33 15.11 -19.59
N THR A 346 26.36 15.73 -19.02
CA THR A 346 27.70 15.60 -19.59
C THR A 346 28.29 14.27 -19.17
N GLY A 347 29.21 13.68 -19.93
CA GLY A 347 29.90 12.44 -19.51
C GLY A 347 30.60 12.58 -18.14
N GLU A 348 30.96 13.79 -17.75
CA GLU A 348 31.54 14.10 -16.44
C GLU A 348 30.51 13.98 -15.31
N ASP A 349 29.28 14.46 -15.52
CA ASP A 349 28.19 14.32 -14.54
C ASP A 349 27.81 12.86 -14.31
N GLU A 350 27.80 12.04 -15.37
CA GLU A 350 27.54 10.60 -15.27
C GLU A 350 28.62 9.88 -14.46
N HIS A 351 29.87 10.18 -14.74
CA HIS A 351 30.99 9.62 -13.98
C HIS A 351 30.97 10.02 -12.50
N ARG A 352 30.63 11.27 -12.20
CA ARG A 352 30.45 11.75 -10.81
C ARG A 352 29.33 11.01 -10.09
N LEU A 353 28.19 10.82 -10.77
CA LEU A 353 27.05 10.12 -10.19
C LEU A 353 27.39 8.65 -9.87
N GLU A 354 28.00 7.93 -10.82
CA GLU A 354 28.41 6.53 -10.60
C GLU A 354 29.51 6.42 -9.52
N THR A 355 30.45 7.34 -9.49
CA THR A 355 31.48 7.40 -8.44
C THR A 355 30.88 7.65 -7.06
N LEU A 356 29.95 8.61 -6.96
CA LEU A 356 29.22 8.89 -5.71
C LEU A 356 28.44 7.67 -5.25
N LYS A 357 27.69 7.02 -6.16
CA LYS A 357 26.95 5.80 -5.88
C LYS A 357 27.85 4.72 -5.28
N MET A 358 28.95 4.37 -5.95
CA MET A 358 29.89 3.36 -5.46
C MET A 358 30.44 3.69 -4.06
N ARG A 359 30.77 4.96 -3.81
CA ARG A 359 31.29 5.42 -2.51
C ARG A 359 30.23 5.31 -1.41
N LEU A 360 29.00 5.74 -1.68
CA LEU A 360 27.89 5.65 -0.74
C LEU A 360 27.47 4.21 -0.46
N GLU A 361 27.39 3.37 -1.48
CA GLU A 361 27.09 1.94 -1.33
C GLU A 361 28.14 1.22 -0.46
N LYS A 362 29.42 1.56 -0.62
CA LYS A 362 30.50 1.00 0.20
C LYS A 362 30.38 1.38 1.68
N LEU A 363 29.89 2.58 1.98
CA LEU A 363 29.84 3.12 3.35
C LEU A 363 28.51 2.81 4.06
N LEU A 364 27.39 2.99 3.35
CA LEU A 364 26.05 2.86 3.91
C LEU A 364 25.46 1.46 3.72
N GLY A 365 26.14 0.63 2.93
CA GLY A 365 25.62 -0.66 2.47
C GLY A 365 24.64 -0.48 1.31
N GLN A 366 24.63 -1.46 0.41
CA GLN A 366 23.77 -1.43 -0.78
C GLN A 366 22.27 -1.63 -0.45
N ASN A 367 21.93 -1.97 0.80
CA ASN A 367 20.55 -2.22 1.26
C ASN A 367 19.86 -0.99 1.85
N SER A 368 20.49 0.18 1.85
CA SER A 368 19.75 1.40 2.20
C SER A 368 18.72 1.69 1.13
N GLU A 369 17.43 1.54 1.50
CA GLU A 369 16.30 1.80 0.61
C GLU A 369 16.30 3.26 0.13
N GLU A 370 16.61 4.18 1.06
CA GLU A 370 16.70 5.61 0.77
C GLU A 370 17.83 5.90 -0.24
N LEU A 371 18.99 5.26 -0.06
CA LEU A 371 20.11 5.42 -0.99
C LEU A 371 19.75 4.91 -2.38
N ARG A 372 19.15 3.73 -2.47
CA ARG A 372 18.73 3.16 -3.76
C ARG A 372 17.70 4.03 -4.46
N ALA A 373 16.65 4.47 -3.73
CA ALA A 373 15.64 5.35 -4.27
C ALA A 373 16.26 6.66 -4.77
N CYS A 374 17.10 7.30 -3.97
CA CYS A 374 17.82 8.52 -4.32
C CYS A 374 18.64 8.34 -5.60
N MET A 375 19.50 7.32 -5.65
CA MET A 375 20.39 7.10 -6.80
C MET A 375 19.62 6.70 -8.06
N THR A 376 18.52 5.96 -7.92
CA THR A 376 17.65 5.60 -9.04
C THR A 376 17.00 6.84 -9.65
N VAL A 377 16.42 7.71 -8.82
CA VAL A 377 15.78 8.95 -9.28
C VAL A 377 16.79 9.87 -9.94
N LEU A 378 17.94 10.08 -9.29
CA LEU A 378 19.00 10.92 -9.84
C LEU A 378 19.49 10.40 -11.20
N LYS A 379 19.72 9.09 -11.33
CA LYS A 379 20.13 8.48 -12.60
C LYS A 379 19.12 8.69 -13.71
N GLU A 380 17.84 8.40 -13.46
CA GLU A 380 16.77 8.57 -14.45
C GLU A 380 16.61 10.05 -14.85
N LEU A 381 16.67 10.95 -13.86
CA LEU A 381 16.58 12.38 -14.07
C LEU A 381 17.74 12.91 -14.94
N TYR A 382 18.95 12.49 -14.64
CA TYR A 382 20.16 12.87 -15.39
C TYR A 382 20.21 12.26 -16.80
N LEU A 383 19.60 11.06 -17.00
CA LEU A 383 19.43 10.48 -18.32
C LEU A 383 18.34 11.18 -19.18
N GLY A 384 17.74 12.23 -18.67
CA GLY A 384 16.67 12.96 -19.35
C GLY A 384 15.38 12.20 -19.48
N LYS A 385 15.19 11.15 -18.64
CA LYS A 385 13.95 10.38 -18.62
C LYS A 385 12.86 11.12 -17.89
N GLU A 386 11.63 10.77 -18.22
CA GLU A 386 10.45 11.35 -17.62
C GLU A 386 10.38 11.06 -16.13
N CYS A 387 10.29 12.09 -15.30
CA CYS A 387 10.08 12.04 -13.86
C CYS A 387 8.87 12.88 -13.48
N LEU A 388 8.16 12.46 -12.46
CA LEU A 388 7.08 13.20 -11.87
C LEU A 388 7.63 14.04 -10.71
N PHE A 389 7.29 15.33 -10.71
CA PHE A 389 7.68 16.24 -9.66
C PHE A 389 6.46 16.72 -8.87
N CYS A 390 6.50 16.62 -7.56
CA CYS A 390 5.43 17.05 -6.67
C CYS A 390 5.98 17.88 -5.52
N ARG A 391 5.36 19.02 -5.21
CA ARG A 391 5.62 19.81 -4.01
C ARG A 391 4.42 19.81 -3.08
N THR A 392 4.58 19.18 -1.93
CA THR A 392 3.56 19.13 -0.86
C THR A 392 4.17 19.58 0.46
N GLY A 393 4.69 20.83 0.50
CA GLY A 393 5.49 21.33 1.63
C GLY A 393 6.99 21.07 1.49
N SER A 394 7.40 19.86 1.08
CA SER A 394 8.74 19.50 0.63
C SER A 394 8.74 19.06 -0.82
N PHE A 395 9.89 19.12 -1.49
CA PHE A 395 10.04 18.62 -2.84
C PHE A 395 10.06 17.11 -2.84
N ARG A 396 9.40 16.52 -3.86
CA ARG A 396 9.45 15.08 -4.14
C ARG A 396 9.52 14.87 -5.64
N ILE A 397 10.57 14.19 -6.09
CA ILE A 397 10.74 13.74 -7.47
C ILE A 397 10.59 12.22 -7.48
N SER A 398 9.80 11.71 -8.41
CA SER A 398 9.57 10.28 -8.52
C SER A 398 9.80 9.84 -9.97
N CYS A 399 10.45 8.70 -10.13
CA CYS A 399 10.45 7.98 -11.39
C CYS A 399 9.62 6.71 -11.25
N VAL A 400 8.85 6.42 -12.29
CA VAL A 400 7.97 5.26 -12.34
C VAL A 400 8.45 4.31 -13.41
N LYS A 401 8.62 3.05 -13.05
CA LYS A 401 8.98 1.97 -13.97
C LYS A 401 7.95 0.86 -13.90
N ASP A 402 7.76 0.17 -15.02
CA ASP A 402 7.01 -1.07 -15.04
C ASP A 402 7.73 -2.12 -14.18
N GLY A 403 7.10 -2.50 -13.07
CA GLY A 403 7.64 -3.48 -12.12
C GLY A 403 7.75 -4.89 -12.67
N LEU A 404 7.04 -5.19 -13.77
CA LEU A 404 7.00 -6.50 -14.40
C LEU A 404 7.64 -6.52 -15.80
N ALA A 405 8.34 -5.46 -16.20
CA ALA A 405 8.99 -5.38 -17.52
C ALA A 405 9.99 -6.52 -17.78
N CYS A 406 10.69 -6.96 -16.72
CA CYS A 406 11.66 -8.07 -16.79
C CYS A 406 11.01 -9.44 -17.02
N LEU A 407 9.67 -9.54 -16.94
CA LEU A 407 8.92 -10.79 -17.04
C LEU A 407 8.22 -10.99 -18.39
N LYS A 408 8.50 -10.14 -19.38
CA LYS A 408 7.81 -10.14 -20.69
C LYS A 408 7.88 -11.48 -21.45
N ASP A 409 8.88 -12.30 -21.14
CA ASP A 409 9.12 -13.58 -21.81
C ASP A 409 8.66 -14.80 -20.99
N HIS A 410 7.85 -14.57 -19.96
CA HIS A 410 7.28 -15.58 -19.08
C HIS A 410 5.75 -15.55 -19.11
N GLN A 411 5.12 -16.69 -18.84
CA GLN A 411 3.70 -16.71 -18.54
C GLN A 411 3.46 -16.29 -17.10
N VAL A 412 3.13 -15.03 -16.90
CA VAL A 412 2.89 -14.47 -15.58
C VAL A 412 1.42 -14.66 -15.19
N LEU A 413 1.19 -15.19 -13.98
CA LEU A 413 -0.11 -15.42 -13.38
C LEU A 413 -0.20 -14.65 -12.05
N ILE A 414 -1.20 -13.81 -11.89
CA ILE A 414 -1.47 -13.08 -10.64
C ILE A 414 -2.83 -13.53 -10.11
N PHE A 415 -2.85 -13.99 -8.87
CA PHE A 415 -4.08 -14.36 -8.16
C PHE A 415 -4.41 -13.30 -7.12
N ASP A 416 -5.22 -12.30 -7.48
CA ASP A 416 -5.60 -11.21 -6.57
C ASP A 416 -7.12 -11.06 -6.52
N ALA A 417 -7.69 -11.23 -5.34
CA ALA A 417 -9.15 -11.16 -5.13
C ALA A 417 -9.73 -9.76 -5.40
N THR A 418 -8.92 -8.73 -5.24
CA THR A 418 -9.33 -7.33 -5.37
C THR A 418 -8.97 -6.71 -6.72
N ALA A 419 -8.38 -7.49 -7.63
CA ALA A 419 -7.89 -6.98 -8.91
C ALA A 419 -8.95 -6.23 -9.74
N GLU A 420 -10.22 -6.65 -9.68
CA GLU A 420 -11.30 -5.98 -10.43
C GLU A 420 -11.65 -4.58 -9.91
N VAL A 421 -11.32 -4.29 -8.65
CA VAL A 421 -11.61 -3.00 -8.03
C VAL A 421 -10.35 -2.18 -7.76
N ASP A 422 -9.16 -2.78 -7.78
CA ASP A 422 -7.92 -2.08 -7.49
C ASP A 422 -7.45 -1.27 -8.71
N GLY A 423 -7.27 0.04 -8.52
CA GLY A 423 -6.90 0.99 -9.57
C GLY A 423 -5.62 0.68 -10.34
N ASP A 424 -4.69 -0.06 -9.74
CA ASP A 424 -3.45 -0.46 -10.42
C ASP A 424 -3.69 -1.44 -11.58
N TYR A 425 -4.83 -2.14 -11.60
CA TYR A 425 -5.17 -3.08 -12.66
C TYR A 425 -6.09 -2.49 -13.74
N CYS A 426 -6.85 -1.43 -13.42
CA CYS A 426 -8.01 -1.01 -14.22
C CYS A 426 -7.69 -0.59 -15.66
N HIS A 427 -6.50 -0.06 -15.93
CA HIS A 427 -6.18 0.54 -17.22
C HIS A 427 -4.84 0.09 -17.82
N ASN A 428 -4.37 -1.07 -17.45
CA ASN A 428 -3.12 -1.63 -17.95
C ASN A 428 -3.41 -2.64 -19.07
N SER A 429 -3.11 -2.29 -20.31
CA SER A 429 -3.37 -3.12 -21.51
C SER A 429 -2.59 -4.44 -21.55
N ARG A 430 -1.52 -4.56 -20.76
CA ARG A 430 -0.74 -5.80 -20.64
C ARG A 430 -1.42 -6.86 -19.80
N LEU A 431 -2.37 -6.45 -18.96
CA LEU A 431 -3.12 -7.36 -18.10
C LEU A 431 -4.30 -7.96 -18.85
N LYS A 432 -4.51 -9.24 -18.68
CA LYS A 432 -5.68 -9.96 -19.17
C LYS A 432 -6.38 -10.63 -18.00
N PHE A 433 -7.58 -10.17 -17.69
CA PHE A 433 -8.40 -10.83 -16.70
C PHE A 433 -8.87 -12.20 -17.19
N LEU A 434 -8.65 -13.22 -16.37
CA LEU A 434 -9.24 -14.53 -16.55
C LEU A 434 -10.73 -14.48 -16.20
N LEU A 435 -11.44 -15.56 -16.53
CA LEU A 435 -12.86 -15.69 -16.19
C LEU A 435 -13.09 -15.36 -14.71
N THR A 436 -14.08 -14.52 -14.44
CA THR A 436 -14.54 -14.25 -13.09
C THR A 436 -15.50 -15.36 -12.66
N PRO A 437 -15.37 -15.90 -11.43
CA PRO A 437 -16.37 -16.82 -10.91
C PRO A 437 -17.72 -16.13 -10.77
N GLY A 438 -18.80 -16.91 -10.80
CA GLY A 438 -20.14 -16.41 -10.53
C GLY A 438 -20.17 -15.61 -9.22
N THR A 439 -20.96 -14.55 -9.20
CA THR A 439 -21.08 -13.69 -8.04
C THR A 439 -21.79 -14.42 -6.90
N PRO A 440 -21.16 -14.60 -5.73
CA PRO A 440 -21.83 -15.25 -4.62
C PRO A 440 -22.96 -14.39 -4.08
N ASP A 441 -23.97 -15.05 -3.55
CA ASP A 441 -25.03 -14.41 -2.78
C ASP A 441 -24.47 -13.88 -1.45
N MET A 442 -24.59 -12.58 -1.19
CA MET A 442 -24.05 -11.88 -0.01
C MET A 442 -25.12 -11.49 0.99
N ARG A 443 -26.29 -12.19 1.03
CA ARG A 443 -27.38 -11.96 2.00
C ARG A 443 -26.92 -11.92 3.45
N GLN A 444 -25.84 -12.62 3.73
CA GLN A 444 -25.27 -12.72 5.07
C GLN A 444 -24.50 -11.48 5.54
N VAL A 445 -24.31 -10.48 4.67
CA VAL A 445 -23.51 -9.29 5.02
C VAL A 445 -24.44 -8.11 5.29
N THR A 446 -24.36 -7.58 6.51
CA THR A 446 -25.05 -6.36 6.91
C THR A 446 -24.02 -5.24 7.09
N PHE A 447 -24.10 -4.19 6.28
CA PHE A 447 -23.31 -2.98 6.44
C PHE A 447 -24.00 -1.99 7.36
N HIS A 448 -23.26 -1.49 8.34
CA HIS A 448 -23.66 -0.41 9.24
C HIS A 448 -22.83 0.83 8.91
N LEU A 449 -23.45 1.84 8.32
CA LEU A 449 -22.79 3.08 7.94
C LEU A 449 -23.10 4.16 8.96
N PHE A 450 -22.09 4.65 9.67
CA PHE A 450 -22.22 5.81 10.53
C PHE A 450 -21.88 7.05 9.74
N MET A 451 -22.86 7.88 9.45
CA MET A 451 -22.71 9.07 8.63
C MET A 451 -22.81 10.33 9.50
N HIS A 452 -21.76 11.14 9.46
CA HIS A 452 -21.78 12.45 10.12
C HIS A 452 -20.88 13.43 9.36
N PRO A 453 -21.34 14.66 9.02
CA PRO A 453 -20.61 15.57 8.14
C PRO A 453 -19.24 16.00 8.68
N ARG A 454 -19.02 15.89 9.98
CA ARG A 454 -17.75 16.29 10.64
C ARG A 454 -16.88 15.11 11.08
N LEU A 455 -17.36 13.89 10.95
CA LEU A 455 -16.56 12.72 11.28
C LEU A 455 -15.50 12.50 10.20
N ASN A 456 -14.27 12.73 10.56
CA ASN A 456 -13.12 12.46 9.70
C ASN A 456 -12.15 11.56 10.45
N LEU A 457 -12.06 10.31 10.05
CA LEU A 457 -11.16 9.30 10.58
C LEU A 457 -9.89 9.13 9.71
N SER A 458 -9.50 10.15 8.95
CA SER A 458 -8.17 10.15 8.33
C SER A 458 -7.09 10.19 9.42
N ARG A 459 -5.92 9.61 9.14
CA ARG A 459 -4.80 9.57 10.08
C ARG A 459 -4.46 10.96 10.64
N ALA A 460 -4.38 11.97 9.78
CA ALA A 460 -4.09 13.35 10.20
C ALA A 460 -5.17 13.93 11.12
N ALA A 461 -6.45 13.60 10.87
CA ALA A 461 -7.54 14.07 11.70
C ALA A 461 -7.54 13.40 13.08
N VAL A 462 -7.27 12.10 13.13
CA VAL A 462 -7.13 11.33 14.38
C VAL A 462 -5.93 11.80 15.19
N ASP A 463 -4.77 12.00 14.55
CA ASP A 463 -3.58 12.54 15.21
C ASP A 463 -3.80 13.91 15.84
N SER A 464 -4.60 14.77 15.21
CA SER A 464 -4.92 16.11 15.71
C SER A 464 -6.02 16.14 16.77
N LYS A 465 -6.82 15.07 16.90
CA LYS A 465 -8.01 14.99 17.75
C LYS A 465 -8.02 13.71 18.58
N ALA A 466 -7.08 13.61 19.49
CA ALA A 466 -6.92 12.43 20.33
C ALA A 466 -8.21 12.02 21.08
N TRP A 467 -9.04 12.99 21.49
CA TRP A 467 -10.34 12.78 22.14
C TRP A 467 -11.35 12.03 21.26
N LEU A 468 -11.19 12.11 19.92
CA LEU A 468 -12.09 11.42 18.98
C LEU A 468 -11.97 9.89 19.16
N LEU A 469 -10.77 9.40 19.42
CA LEU A 469 -10.56 7.97 19.69
C LEU A 469 -11.29 7.51 20.94
N ASP A 470 -11.31 8.31 21.98
CA ASP A 470 -11.96 7.93 23.25
C ASP A 470 -13.49 7.78 23.05
N GLY A 471 -14.10 8.74 22.30
CA GLY A 471 -15.52 8.64 21.93
C GLY A 471 -15.81 7.44 21.02
N MET A 472 -14.90 7.16 20.08
CA MET A 472 -15.04 6.00 19.19
C MET A 472 -14.88 4.68 19.95
N CYS A 473 -14.01 4.61 20.97
CA CYS A 473 -13.88 3.43 21.82
C CYS A 473 -15.19 3.11 22.56
N ALA A 474 -15.82 4.12 23.15
CA ALA A 474 -17.11 3.95 23.82
C ALA A 474 -18.21 3.45 22.86
N LEU A 475 -18.25 4.01 21.64
CA LEU A 475 -19.18 3.54 20.60
C LEU A 475 -18.90 2.08 20.22
N ILE A 476 -17.64 1.72 19.99
CA ILE A 476 -17.26 0.35 19.63
C ILE A 476 -17.66 -0.63 20.73
N GLU A 477 -17.43 -0.30 21.99
CA GLU A 477 -17.85 -1.14 23.13
C GLU A 477 -19.37 -1.35 23.16
N SER A 478 -20.15 -0.29 22.92
CA SER A 478 -21.62 -0.38 22.80
C SER A 478 -22.03 -1.31 21.66
N LEU A 479 -21.44 -1.15 20.48
CA LEU A 479 -21.74 -2.02 19.33
C LEU A 479 -21.38 -3.48 19.62
N MET A 480 -20.26 -3.72 20.26
CA MET A 480 -19.83 -5.07 20.65
C MET A 480 -20.76 -5.66 21.71
N ALA A 481 -21.35 -4.87 22.58
CA ALA A 481 -22.30 -5.36 23.57
C ALA A 481 -23.63 -5.83 22.93
N GLU A 482 -24.06 -5.17 21.87
CA GLU A 482 -25.30 -5.49 21.15
C GLU A 482 -25.18 -6.75 20.28
N LEU A 483 -24.00 -7.06 19.73
CA LEU A 483 -23.81 -8.11 18.74
C LEU A 483 -23.06 -9.32 19.29
N PRO A 484 -23.48 -10.55 19.01
CA PRO A 484 -22.76 -11.75 19.43
C PRO A 484 -21.48 -11.98 18.62
N GLY A 485 -20.55 -12.78 19.18
CA GLY A 485 -19.36 -13.29 18.51
C GLY A 485 -18.12 -12.42 18.65
N GLN A 486 -17.04 -12.89 18.02
CA GLN A 486 -15.77 -12.18 18.01
C GLN A 486 -15.75 -11.03 17.00
N THR A 487 -15.03 -9.98 17.36
CA THR A 487 -14.90 -8.75 16.56
C THR A 487 -13.47 -8.58 16.04
N PHE A 488 -13.36 -8.41 14.74
CA PHE A 488 -12.16 -7.95 14.06
C PHE A 488 -12.21 -6.42 14.01
N LEU A 489 -11.43 -5.76 14.87
CA LEU A 489 -11.28 -4.30 14.90
C LEU A 489 -9.97 -3.91 14.24
N CYS A 490 -10.04 -3.34 13.03
CA CYS A 490 -8.86 -2.88 12.28
C CYS A 490 -8.70 -1.36 12.44
N VAL A 491 -7.50 -0.94 12.87
CA VAL A 491 -7.17 0.44 13.23
C VAL A 491 -5.88 0.92 12.57
N TYR A 492 -5.44 2.14 12.80
CA TYR A 492 -4.06 2.53 12.44
C TYR A 492 -3.07 1.98 13.47
N LYS A 493 -1.90 1.49 13.01
CA LYS A 493 -0.86 0.89 13.89
C LYS A 493 -0.51 1.77 15.10
N LYS A 494 -0.38 3.08 14.88
CA LYS A 494 -0.03 4.06 15.91
C LYS A 494 -1.10 4.17 17.01
N ASP A 495 -2.36 3.94 16.66
CA ASP A 495 -3.50 4.12 17.57
C ASP A 495 -3.86 2.85 18.34
N ALA A 496 -3.37 1.68 17.87
CA ALA A 496 -3.67 0.39 18.47
C ALA A 496 -3.37 0.32 19.99
N PRO A 497 -2.20 0.76 20.51
CA PRO A 497 -1.94 0.73 21.94
C PRO A 497 -2.92 1.56 22.75
N ARG A 498 -3.22 2.78 22.29
CA ARG A 498 -4.13 3.68 22.96
C ARG A 498 -5.55 3.14 23.02
N ILE A 499 -6.04 2.60 21.91
CA ILE A 499 -7.37 1.97 21.84
C ILE A 499 -7.43 0.79 22.78
N MET A 500 -6.38 -0.05 22.79
CA MET A 500 -6.28 -1.17 23.74
C MET A 500 -6.36 -0.69 25.19
N ASP A 501 -5.64 0.37 25.56
CA ASP A 501 -5.65 0.89 26.92
C ASP A 501 -7.02 1.43 27.33
N SER A 502 -7.76 2.04 26.38
CA SER A 502 -9.08 2.62 26.62
C SER A 502 -10.22 1.61 26.68
N MET A 503 -10.03 0.38 26.16
CA MET A 503 -11.07 -0.65 26.14
C MET A 503 -11.21 -1.38 27.48
N SER A 504 -12.46 -1.65 27.87
CA SER A 504 -12.78 -2.47 29.03
C SER A 504 -12.30 -3.91 28.90
N LYS A 505 -12.15 -4.62 30.02
CA LYS A 505 -11.73 -6.03 30.03
C LYS A 505 -12.72 -6.91 29.24
N SER A 506 -14.01 -6.70 29.41
CA SER A 506 -15.06 -7.46 28.73
C SER A 506 -15.03 -7.23 27.22
N ALA A 507 -14.73 -6.01 26.75
CA ALA A 507 -14.55 -5.73 25.33
C ALA A 507 -13.31 -6.43 24.77
N LYS A 508 -12.18 -6.42 25.51
CA LYS A 508 -10.95 -7.10 25.08
C LYS A 508 -11.13 -8.61 24.91
N GLU A 509 -11.93 -9.27 25.74
CA GLU A 509 -12.20 -10.71 25.61
C GLU A 509 -12.94 -11.07 24.31
N ARG A 510 -13.59 -10.11 23.68
CA ARG A 510 -14.33 -10.28 22.43
C ARG A 510 -13.59 -9.78 21.19
N LEU A 511 -12.45 -9.12 21.36
CA LEU A 511 -11.61 -8.67 20.27
C LEU A 511 -10.67 -9.79 19.80
N ALA A 512 -10.42 -9.82 18.50
CA ALA A 512 -9.37 -10.63 17.92
C ALA A 512 -8.07 -9.85 17.88
N PHE A 513 -6.98 -10.49 18.26
CA PHE A 513 -5.64 -9.89 18.32
C PHE A 513 -4.69 -10.56 17.33
N MET A 514 -3.59 -9.88 17.04
CA MET A 514 -2.45 -10.41 16.29
C MET A 514 -1.16 -10.24 17.08
N GLU A 515 -0.14 -11.03 16.77
CA GLU A 515 1.19 -10.83 17.34
C GLU A 515 1.78 -9.51 16.82
N ASP A 516 2.38 -8.70 17.69
CA ASP A 516 3.05 -7.47 17.31
C ASP A 516 4.38 -7.80 16.59
N PRO A 517 4.54 -7.47 15.31
CA PRO A 517 5.78 -7.76 14.59
C PRO A 517 7.00 -7.00 15.12
N ASP A 518 6.80 -5.88 15.81
CA ASP A 518 7.88 -5.10 16.41
C ASP A 518 8.26 -5.60 17.81
N ARG A 519 7.36 -6.37 18.45
CA ARG A 519 7.51 -6.90 19.81
C ARG A 519 7.08 -8.36 19.87
N PRO A 520 7.94 -9.28 19.44
CA PRO A 520 7.61 -10.70 19.43
C PRO A 520 7.14 -11.21 20.79
N GLY A 521 5.98 -11.87 20.80
CA GLY A 521 5.33 -12.38 22.01
C GLY A 521 4.33 -11.42 22.67
N GLU A 522 4.22 -10.17 22.22
CA GLU A 522 3.15 -9.26 22.61
C GLU A 522 1.99 -9.31 21.60
N GLN A 523 0.78 -9.06 22.09
CA GLN A 523 -0.41 -8.97 21.25
C GLN A 523 -0.78 -7.52 21.00
N THR A 524 -1.24 -7.23 19.77
CA THR A 524 -1.75 -5.92 19.37
C THR A 524 -3.07 -6.05 18.64
N LEU A 525 -3.82 -4.94 18.52
CA LEU A 525 -4.98 -4.89 17.64
C LEU A 525 -4.55 -5.05 16.18
N PRO A 526 -5.38 -5.68 15.36
CA PRO A 526 -5.20 -5.66 13.91
C PRO A 526 -5.10 -4.23 13.37
N TYR A 527 -4.16 -3.99 12.46
CA TYR A 527 -4.00 -2.67 11.87
C TYR A 527 -3.84 -2.75 10.34
N PHE A 528 -4.27 -1.70 9.65
CA PHE A 528 -4.17 -1.64 8.20
C PHE A 528 -2.74 -1.91 7.71
N GLY A 529 -2.60 -2.91 6.85
CA GLY A 529 -1.33 -3.39 6.32
C GLY A 529 -0.64 -4.47 7.15
N GLY A 530 -0.83 -4.54 8.47
CA GLY A 530 -0.28 -5.60 9.32
C GLY A 530 -1.03 -6.94 9.21
N THR A 531 -2.26 -6.89 8.77
CA THR A 531 -3.13 -8.05 8.58
C THR A 531 -2.85 -8.85 7.29
N ASN A 532 -1.99 -8.36 6.40
CA ASN A 532 -1.72 -8.99 5.11
C ASN A 532 -1.31 -10.46 5.25
N GLY A 533 -1.98 -11.33 4.46
CA GLY A 533 -1.76 -12.78 4.49
C GLY A 533 -2.17 -13.48 5.81
N SER A 534 -2.83 -12.78 6.77
CA SER A 534 -3.26 -13.39 8.04
C SER A 534 -4.59 -14.14 7.90
N ASN A 535 -4.68 -15.31 8.54
CA ASN A 535 -5.89 -16.11 8.70
C ASN A 535 -6.44 -16.08 10.14
N ALA A 536 -5.83 -15.28 11.02
CA ALA A 536 -6.14 -15.28 12.46
C ALA A 536 -7.58 -14.80 12.77
N PHE A 537 -8.22 -14.09 11.84
CA PHE A 537 -9.51 -13.44 12.08
C PHE A 537 -10.70 -14.17 11.44
N ARG A 538 -10.47 -15.36 10.87
CA ARG A 538 -11.48 -16.13 10.13
C ARG A 538 -12.72 -16.53 10.93
N ASP A 539 -12.64 -16.45 12.26
CA ASP A 539 -13.73 -16.81 13.18
C ASP A 539 -14.53 -15.59 13.66
N CYS A 540 -14.15 -14.38 13.25
CA CYS A 540 -14.86 -13.15 13.56
C CYS A 540 -16.15 -12.99 12.74
N SER A 541 -17.24 -12.64 13.39
CA SER A 541 -18.53 -12.30 12.75
C SER A 541 -18.77 -10.80 12.65
N ASN A 542 -18.05 -9.99 13.41
CA ASN A 542 -18.13 -8.54 13.38
C ASN A 542 -16.82 -7.95 12.85
N VAL A 543 -16.93 -7.01 11.93
CA VAL A 543 -15.79 -6.31 11.30
C VAL A 543 -15.97 -4.81 11.53
N ILE A 544 -15.08 -4.20 12.26
CA ILE A 544 -15.08 -2.76 12.52
C ILE A 544 -13.82 -2.16 11.89
N LEU A 545 -13.99 -1.28 10.91
CA LEU A 545 -12.90 -0.60 10.25
C LEU A 545 -12.83 0.86 10.72
N LEU A 546 -11.92 1.12 11.66
CA LEU A 546 -11.75 2.43 12.28
C LEU A 546 -10.72 3.27 11.51
N GLY A 547 -11.15 3.83 10.38
CA GLY A 547 -10.33 4.65 9.51
C GLY A 547 -10.26 4.15 8.08
N TYR A 548 -9.48 4.87 7.28
CA TYR A 548 -9.27 4.55 5.85
C TYR A 548 -7.79 4.61 5.54
N PRO A 549 -7.17 3.53 5.02
CA PRO A 549 -5.73 3.46 4.76
C PRO A 549 -5.32 4.30 3.54
N ARG A 550 -5.56 5.61 3.63
CA ARG A 550 -5.21 6.58 2.59
C ARG A 550 -3.70 6.72 2.48
N LEU A 551 -3.23 6.76 1.26
CA LEU A 551 -1.87 7.15 0.94
C LEU A 551 -1.75 8.69 0.95
N SER A 552 -0.52 9.20 0.95
CA SER A 552 -0.32 10.63 0.75
C SER A 552 -0.77 11.05 -0.66
N PRO A 553 -1.25 12.29 -0.84
CA PRO A 553 -1.67 12.77 -2.15
C PRO A 553 -0.60 12.63 -3.25
N SER A 554 0.67 12.79 -2.90
CA SER A 554 1.80 12.60 -3.83
C SER A 554 1.92 11.14 -4.28
N VAL A 555 1.74 10.18 -3.38
CA VAL A 555 1.78 8.75 -3.72
C VAL A 555 0.58 8.35 -4.59
N TYR A 556 -0.61 8.90 -4.33
CA TYR A 556 -1.76 8.69 -5.23
C TYR A 556 -1.49 9.23 -6.63
N LEU A 557 -0.88 10.41 -6.74
CA LEU A 557 -0.51 10.99 -8.02
C LEU A 557 0.48 10.11 -8.77
N GLU A 558 1.53 9.64 -8.09
CA GLU A 558 2.55 8.75 -8.65
C GLU A 558 1.94 7.44 -9.16
N ARG A 559 1.09 6.82 -8.37
CA ARG A 559 0.42 5.56 -8.73
C ARG A 559 -0.61 5.74 -9.82
N CYS A 560 -1.44 6.76 -9.74
CA CYS A 560 -2.42 7.10 -10.77
C CYS A 560 -1.72 7.36 -12.10
N TYR A 561 -0.65 8.15 -12.10
CA TYR A 561 0.16 8.41 -13.28
C TYR A 561 0.73 7.10 -13.87
N ALA A 562 1.26 6.23 -13.02
CA ALA A 562 1.82 4.95 -13.45
C ALA A 562 0.77 4.01 -14.06
N ALA A 563 -0.35 3.85 -13.36
CA ALA A 563 -1.38 2.87 -13.69
C ALA A 563 -2.27 3.32 -14.87
N TRP A 564 -2.47 4.64 -15.01
CA TRP A 564 -3.45 5.19 -15.94
C TRP A 564 -2.82 6.01 -17.07
N LYS A 565 -1.53 5.86 -17.29
CA LYS A 565 -0.80 6.55 -18.35
C LYS A 565 -1.42 6.31 -19.72
N GLU A 566 -1.81 5.08 -20.02
CA GLU A 566 -2.41 4.67 -21.29
C GLU A 566 -3.80 5.29 -21.53
N THR A 567 -4.49 5.75 -20.50
CA THR A 567 -5.81 6.41 -20.61
C THR A 567 -5.73 7.93 -20.75
N GLY A 568 -4.54 8.47 -20.97
CA GLY A 568 -4.33 9.91 -21.11
C GLY A 568 -4.22 10.64 -19.76
N ALA A 569 -3.87 9.95 -18.67
CA ALA A 569 -3.62 10.56 -17.36
C ALA A 569 -2.66 11.75 -17.47
N GLU A 570 -1.62 11.62 -18.27
CA GLU A 570 -0.66 12.67 -18.54
C GLU A 570 -1.32 13.90 -19.18
N THR A 571 -2.15 13.69 -20.20
CA THR A 571 -2.87 14.77 -20.88
C THR A 571 -3.86 15.45 -19.93
N GLN A 572 -4.56 14.68 -19.08
CA GLN A 572 -5.48 15.26 -18.12
C GLN A 572 -4.75 16.06 -17.02
N ILE A 573 -3.62 15.56 -16.53
CA ILE A 573 -2.79 16.31 -15.60
C ILE A 573 -2.33 17.62 -16.26
N ARG A 574 -1.87 17.61 -17.51
CA ARG A 574 -1.50 18.82 -18.25
C ARG A 574 -2.67 19.77 -18.47
N ASN A 575 -3.84 19.28 -18.88
CA ASN A 575 -5.03 20.12 -19.10
C ASN A 575 -5.49 20.80 -17.80
N ILE A 576 -5.39 20.12 -16.67
CA ILE A 576 -5.66 20.71 -15.37
C ILE A 576 -4.61 21.76 -15.06
N GLN A 577 -3.37 21.54 -15.44
CA GLN A 577 -2.28 22.51 -15.34
C GLN A 577 -2.63 23.80 -16.04
N GLU A 578 -2.97 23.72 -17.31
CA GLU A 578 -3.33 24.87 -18.13
C GLU A 578 -4.56 25.59 -17.57
N THR A 579 -5.59 24.85 -17.17
CA THR A 579 -6.81 25.41 -16.58
C THR A 579 -6.53 26.13 -15.26
N MET A 580 -5.64 25.60 -14.44
CA MET A 580 -5.28 26.22 -13.15
C MET A 580 -4.40 27.45 -13.31
N CYS A 581 -3.53 27.49 -14.32
CA CYS A 581 -2.71 28.67 -14.64
C CYS A 581 -3.55 29.88 -15.07
N HIS A 582 -4.74 29.63 -15.61
CA HIS A 582 -5.66 30.69 -16.08
C HIS A 582 -6.70 31.12 -15.06
N GLN A 583 -6.74 30.52 -13.86
CA GLN A 583 -7.69 30.88 -12.81
C GLN A 583 -7.12 31.95 -11.86
N GLU A 584 -7.95 32.92 -11.48
CA GLU A 584 -7.57 33.98 -10.55
C GLU A 584 -7.18 33.45 -9.14
N ARG A 585 -7.59 32.24 -8.78
CA ARG A 585 -7.33 31.61 -7.47
C ARG A 585 -7.06 30.13 -7.57
N PRO A 586 -5.97 29.69 -8.20
CA PRO A 586 -5.65 28.27 -8.38
C PRO A 586 -5.45 27.51 -7.06
N TRP A 587 -5.11 28.22 -5.97
CA TRP A 587 -4.92 27.61 -4.63
C TRP A 587 -6.20 27.14 -3.94
N GLN A 588 -7.39 27.47 -4.45
CA GLN A 588 -8.66 26.98 -3.90
C GLN A 588 -9.05 25.59 -4.40
N MET A 589 -8.42 25.09 -5.45
CA MET A 589 -8.66 23.76 -6.00
C MET A 589 -7.67 22.77 -5.40
N GLY A 590 -8.11 21.89 -4.51
CA GLY A 590 -7.29 20.81 -3.97
C GLY A 590 -7.03 19.69 -4.98
N LEU A 591 -6.12 18.75 -4.66
CA LEU A 591 -5.91 17.52 -5.44
C LEU A 591 -7.21 16.73 -5.69
N ARG A 592 -8.20 16.88 -4.82
CA ARG A 592 -9.55 16.33 -5.00
C ARG A 592 -10.33 16.95 -6.16
N ALA A 593 -9.88 18.06 -6.69
CA ALA A 593 -10.44 18.64 -7.92
C ALA A 593 -9.97 17.92 -9.19
N ILE A 594 -9.02 16.99 -9.09
CA ILE A 594 -8.59 16.12 -10.17
C ILE A 594 -9.48 14.86 -10.12
N PRO A 595 -10.50 14.72 -10.98
CA PRO A 595 -11.47 13.62 -10.89
C PRO A 595 -10.80 12.25 -10.94
N MET A 596 -9.82 12.09 -11.82
CA MET A 596 -9.05 10.88 -12.01
C MET A 596 -8.28 10.45 -10.76
N LEU A 597 -7.72 11.41 -10.00
CA LEU A 597 -7.02 11.12 -8.76
C LEU A 597 -7.96 10.66 -7.67
N THR A 598 -9.14 11.30 -7.59
CA THR A 598 -10.20 10.90 -6.66
C THR A 598 -10.76 9.53 -7.00
N GLU A 599 -10.94 9.25 -8.28
CA GLU A 599 -11.37 7.94 -8.77
C GLU A 599 -10.35 6.86 -8.40
N TYR A 600 -9.08 7.09 -8.67
CA TYR A 600 -8.01 6.16 -8.26
C TYR A 600 -7.95 5.95 -6.74
N GLU A 601 -8.09 7.01 -5.94
CA GLU A 601 -8.18 6.92 -4.47
C GLU A 601 -9.35 6.04 -4.04
N ASN A 602 -10.52 6.21 -4.64
CA ASN A 602 -11.70 5.41 -4.36
C ASN A 602 -11.48 3.93 -4.68
N HIS A 603 -10.89 3.62 -5.81
CA HIS A 603 -10.52 2.26 -6.22
C HIS A 603 -9.53 1.63 -5.22
N HIS A 604 -8.46 2.35 -4.86
CA HIS A 604 -7.49 1.87 -3.88
C HIS A 604 -8.13 1.59 -2.51
N LEU A 605 -8.97 2.52 -2.02
CA LEU A 605 -9.64 2.35 -0.74
C LEU A 605 -10.63 1.19 -0.76
N ALA A 606 -11.44 1.06 -1.81
CA ALA A 606 -12.39 -0.04 -1.94
C ALA A 606 -11.70 -1.40 -1.95
N ALA A 607 -10.59 -1.54 -2.69
CA ALA A 607 -9.79 -2.76 -2.70
C ALA A 607 -9.24 -3.11 -1.31
N ARG A 608 -8.72 -2.09 -0.59
CA ARG A 608 -8.19 -2.30 0.77
C ARG A 608 -9.27 -2.68 1.77
N LEU A 609 -10.41 -2.01 1.74
CA LEU A 609 -11.53 -2.35 2.62
C LEU A 609 -12.10 -3.74 2.31
N GLU A 610 -12.25 -4.10 1.04
CA GLU A 610 -12.67 -5.45 0.64
C GLU A 610 -11.72 -6.52 1.22
N GLN A 611 -10.40 -6.32 1.13
CA GLN A 611 -9.41 -7.23 1.71
C GLN A 611 -9.62 -7.42 3.20
N GLU A 612 -9.81 -6.33 3.95
CA GLU A 612 -10.02 -6.41 5.40
C GLU A 612 -11.36 -7.09 5.75
N ILE A 613 -12.43 -6.80 5.02
CA ILE A 613 -13.74 -7.42 5.25
C ILE A 613 -13.67 -8.95 5.04
N TYR A 614 -12.98 -9.41 4.00
CA TYR A 614 -12.83 -10.84 3.73
C TYR A 614 -11.87 -11.59 4.68
N ARG A 615 -11.32 -10.94 5.71
CA ARG A 615 -10.52 -11.66 6.73
C ARG A 615 -11.36 -12.41 7.74
N CYS A 616 -12.64 -12.06 7.87
CA CYS A 616 -13.61 -12.65 8.78
C CYS A 616 -14.18 -13.98 8.24
N LYS A 617 -15.28 -14.45 8.83
CA LYS A 617 -16.01 -15.68 8.45
C LYS A 617 -16.41 -15.75 6.98
N LEU A 618 -16.52 -14.61 6.28
CA LEU A 618 -16.80 -14.57 4.83
C LEU A 618 -15.74 -15.29 3.99
N ARG A 619 -14.54 -15.49 4.52
CA ARG A 619 -13.49 -16.26 3.85
C ARG A 619 -13.84 -17.75 3.73
N ASN A 620 -14.77 -18.24 4.54
CA ASN A 620 -15.27 -19.61 4.44
C ASN A 620 -16.52 -19.64 3.56
N PRO A 621 -16.46 -20.21 2.34
CA PRO A 621 -17.61 -20.24 1.43
C PRO A 621 -18.79 -21.06 1.95
N SER A 622 -18.57 -21.94 2.93
CA SER A 622 -19.64 -22.75 3.56
C SER A 622 -20.33 -22.00 4.71
N PHE A 623 -19.85 -20.81 5.07
CA PHE A 623 -20.45 -20.03 6.14
C PHE A 623 -21.75 -19.39 5.68
N SER A 624 -22.83 -19.64 6.39
CA SER A 624 -24.18 -19.13 6.10
C SER A 624 -24.74 -18.21 7.22
N GLY A 625 -23.94 -17.92 8.24
CA GLY A 625 -24.34 -17.02 9.31
C GLY A 625 -24.17 -15.54 8.93
N GLU A 626 -24.61 -14.65 9.81
CA GLU A 626 -24.54 -13.21 9.59
C GLU A 626 -23.14 -12.65 9.88
N VAL A 627 -22.75 -11.65 9.09
CA VAL A 627 -21.54 -10.84 9.28
C VAL A 627 -21.93 -9.37 9.28
N HIS A 628 -21.53 -8.67 10.33
CA HIS A 628 -21.78 -7.22 10.47
C HIS A 628 -20.51 -6.44 10.18
N VAL A 629 -20.59 -5.49 9.25
CA VAL A 629 -19.47 -4.63 8.83
C VAL A 629 -19.79 -3.18 9.17
N PHE A 630 -18.92 -2.56 9.97
CA PHE A 630 -19.10 -1.19 10.45
C PHE A 630 -18.11 -0.24 9.77
N LEU A 631 -18.64 0.77 9.08
CA LEU A 631 -17.89 1.81 8.38
C LEU A 631 -18.31 3.20 8.85
N PHE A 632 -17.37 4.10 8.98
CA PHE A 632 -17.59 5.45 9.50
C PHE A 632 -17.29 6.49 8.43
N CYS A 633 -18.31 7.12 7.86
CA CYS A 633 -18.24 8.13 6.79
C CYS A 633 -17.32 7.70 5.62
N PRO A 634 -17.58 6.56 4.97
CA PRO A 634 -16.82 6.15 3.79
C PRO A 634 -16.94 7.22 2.69
N PRO A 635 -15.86 7.49 1.93
CA PRO A 635 -15.97 8.31 0.72
C PRO A 635 -17.03 7.74 -0.22
N LYS A 636 -17.89 8.59 -0.79
CA LYS A 636 -19.03 8.15 -1.61
C LYS A 636 -18.60 7.20 -2.73
N GLY A 637 -17.63 7.59 -3.56
CA GLY A 637 -17.17 6.73 -4.67
C GLY A 637 -16.50 5.43 -4.20
N CYS A 638 -15.80 5.45 -3.06
CA CYS A 638 -15.26 4.23 -2.44
C CYS A 638 -16.39 3.30 -1.99
N TRP A 639 -17.44 3.84 -1.37
CA TRP A 639 -18.59 3.06 -0.93
C TRP A 639 -19.34 2.43 -2.11
N GLU A 640 -19.58 3.19 -3.19
CA GLU A 640 -20.25 2.69 -4.40
C GLU A 640 -19.47 1.52 -5.03
N LEU A 641 -18.14 1.60 -5.13
CA LEU A 641 -17.29 0.52 -5.60
C LEU A 641 -17.34 -0.70 -4.65
N LEU A 642 -17.23 -0.46 -3.35
CA LEU A 642 -17.25 -1.52 -2.34
C LEU A 642 -18.60 -2.24 -2.34
N GLN A 643 -19.72 -1.52 -2.40
CA GLN A 643 -21.06 -2.09 -2.47
C GLN A 643 -21.22 -3.00 -3.70
N GLY A 644 -20.66 -2.61 -4.84
CA GLY A 644 -20.64 -3.43 -6.06
C GLY A 644 -19.89 -4.77 -5.88
N ARG A 645 -18.97 -4.85 -4.90
CA ARG A 645 -18.26 -6.10 -4.58
C ARG A 645 -19.07 -7.05 -3.70
N PHE A 646 -20.19 -6.61 -3.13
CA PHE A 646 -21.11 -7.41 -2.31
C PHE A 646 -22.50 -7.40 -2.96
N PRO A 647 -22.67 -7.94 -4.18
CA PRO A 647 -23.90 -7.85 -4.93
C PRO A 647 -25.00 -8.73 -4.34
N GLY A 648 -26.20 -8.45 -4.72
CA GLY A 648 -27.37 -9.23 -4.42
C GLY A 648 -28.07 -8.80 -3.14
N HIS A 649 -27.57 -9.11 -2.00
CA HIS A 649 -28.33 -9.03 -0.77
C HIS A 649 -27.57 -8.45 0.42
N CYS A 650 -26.64 -7.55 0.17
CA CYS A 650 -26.09 -6.81 1.30
C CYS A 650 -27.14 -5.85 1.83
N GLU A 651 -27.50 -5.98 3.08
CA GLU A 651 -28.34 -5.03 3.78
C GLU A 651 -27.47 -3.83 4.21
N VAL A 652 -27.97 -2.62 3.99
CA VAL A 652 -27.30 -1.39 4.38
C VAL A 652 -28.15 -0.66 5.40
N ILE A 653 -27.62 -0.53 6.60
CA ILE A 653 -28.26 0.23 7.68
C ILE A 653 -27.48 1.53 7.87
N VAL A 654 -28.10 2.68 7.56
CA VAL A 654 -27.50 3.98 7.84
C VAL A 654 -27.84 4.36 9.28
N LYS A 655 -26.80 4.55 10.09
CA LYS A 655 -26.95 4.94 11.51
C LYS A 655 -26.41 6.34 11.72
N GLU A 656 -27.09 7.12 12.55
CA GLU A 656 -26.52 8.35 13.08
C GLU A 656 -25.49 8.02 14.17
N LEU A 657 -24.50 8.88 14.34
CA LEU A 657 -23.61 8.76 15.49
C LEU A 657 -24.39 8.99 16.78
N PRO A 658 -24.13 8.20 17.83
CA PRO A 658 -24.68 8.47 19.14
C PRO A 658 -24.43 9.93 19.58
N ASP A 659 -25.40 10.53 20.25
CA ASP A 659 -25.35 11.95 20.66
C ASP A 659 -24.04 12.28 21.41
N CYS A 660 -23.56 11.38 22.27
CA CYS A 660 -22.32 11.58 23.01
C CYS A 660 -21.10 11.77 22.09
N VAL A 661 -21.02 11.04 20.97
CA VAL A 661 -19.92 11.20 20.00
C VAL A 661 -20.17 12.42 19.11
N ALA A 662 -21.40 12.62 18.67
CA ALA A 662 -21.79 13.78 17.86
C ALA A 662 -21.57 15.10 18.63
N GLU A 663 -21.94 15.16 19.89
CA GLU A 663 -21.73 16.32 20.77
C GLU A 663 -20.25 16.60 21.00
N CYS A 664 -19.42 15.59 21.20
CA CYS A 664 -17.98 15.76 21.28
C CYS A 664 -17.38 16.38 20.00
N LEU A 665 -17.91 16.01 18.81
CA LEU A 665 -17.51 16.61 17.54
C LEU A 665 -17.92 18.07 17.43
N GLU A 666 -19.00 18.48 18.10
CA GLU A 666 -19.54 19.83 18.09
C GLU A 666 -18.87 20.74 19.15
N GLU A 667 -18.74 20.26 20.38
CA GLU A 667 -18.27 21.05 21.52
C GLU A 667 -16.82 21.52 21.40
N ARG A 668 -15.93 20.72 20.81
CA ARG A 668 -14.49 21.04 20.76
C ARG A 668 -14.07 21.97 19.62
N ARG A 669 -15.01 22.47 18.82
CA ARG A 669 -14.72 23.57 17.86
C ARG A 669 -14.80 24.95 18.47
N SER A 670 -15.14 25.10 19.75
CA SER A 670 -15.21 26.39 20.39
C SER A 670 -13.79 26.92 20.68
N TYR A 671 -13.31 27.85 19.85
CA TYR A 671 -12.21 28.72 20.22
C TYR A 671 -12.63 29.47 21.52
N ALA A 672 -11.82 29.36 22.55
CA ALA A 672 -12.01 30.06 23.82
C ALA A 672 -13.28 29.71 24.65
N GLY A 673 -13.71 28.45 24.68
CA GLY A 673 -14.79 28.02 25.58
C GLY A 673 -16.21 28.46 25.18
N ARG A 674 -16.41 29.02 23.98
CA ARG A 674 -17.74 29.32 23.45
C ARG A 674 -18.28 28.16 22.60
N PRO A 675 -19.53 27.67 22.82
CA PRO A 675 -20.15 26.67 21.97
C PRO A 675 -20.22 27.10 20.50
N THR A 676 -20.18 26.16 19.56
CA THR A 676 -20.32 26.47 18.12
C THR A 676 -21.66 27.14 17.83
N ALA A 677 -21.76 27.85 16.71
CA ALA A 677 -23.03 28.44 16.26
C ALA A 677 -24.15 27.39 16.15
N TYR A 678 -23.80 26.18 15.70
CA TYR A 678 -24.75 25.05 15.64
C TYR A 678 -25.26 24.66 17.02
N LEU A 679 -24.38 24.45 18.00
CA LEU A 679 -24.77 24.09 19.37
C LEU A 679 -25.57 25.20 20.05
N ARG A 680 -25.27 26.47 19.79
CA ARG A 680 -26.03 27.60 20.35
C ARG A 680 -27.43 27.66 19.78
N ILE A 681 -27.62 27.40 18.48
CA ILE A 681 -28.93 27.31 17.86
C ILE A 681 -29.66 26.09 18.41
N LYS A 682 -29.01 24.93 18.52
CA LYS A 682 -29.58 23.70 19.10
C LYS A 682 -30.12 23.96 20.52
N ARG A 683 -29.26 24.51 21.41
CA ARG A 683 -29.66 24.85 22.79
C ARG A 683 -30.83 25.85 22.85
N PHE A 684 -30.82 26.80 21.91
CA PHE A 684 -31.96 27.74 21.81
C PHE A 684 -33.24 26.97 21.42
N LEU A 685 -33.20 26.10 20.42
CA LEU A 685 -34.34 25.35 19.96
C LEU A 685 -34.87 24.32 21.00
N GLU A 686 -33.96 23.79 21.84
CA GLU A 686 -34.32 22.91 22.98
C GLU A 686 -35.15 23.63 24.04
N GLN A 687 -34.99 24.93 24.16
CA GLN A 687 -35.67 25.79 25.14
C GLN A 687 -36.77 26.65 24.48
N TRP A 688 -36.90 26.58 23.14
CA TRP A 688 -37.84 27.41 22.39
C TRP A 688 -39.27 26.93 22.56
N ASP A 689 -40.17 27.89 22.85
CA ASP A 689 -41.60 27.63 23.08
C ASP A 689 -42.43 27.35 21.80
N GLY A 690 -41.77 27.36 20.65
CA GLY A 690 -42.40 27.09 19.34
C GLY A 690 -43.10 28.30 18.72
N GLN A 691 -43.12 29.46 19.38
CA GLN A 691 -43.72 30.67 18.80
C GLN A 691 -42.88 31.18 17.62
N PRO A 692 -43.50 31.67 16.54
CA PRO A 692 -42.78 32.21 15.38
C PRO A 692 -41.76 33.27 15.79
N ILE A 693 -40.48 33.03 15.45
CA ILE A 693 -39.39 33.93 15.77
C ILE A 693 -38.67 34.39 14.50
N SER A 694 -38.30 35.66 14.41
CA SER A 694 -37.52 36.13 13.29
C SER A 694 -36.12 35.53 13.28
N VAL A 695 -35.52 35.29 12.10
CA VAL A 695 -34.12 34.81 11.96
C VAL A 695 -33.16 35.80 12.64
N SER A 696 -33.42 37.09 12.61
CA SER A 696 -32.54 38.08 13.26
C SER A 696 -32.60 37.97 14.79
N GLU A 697 -33.77 37.75 15.34
CA GLU A 697 -34.01 37.60 16.77
C GLU A 697 -33.42 36.29 17.31
N LEU A 698 -33.71 35.14 16.63
CA LEU A 698 -33.08 33.86 16.95
C LEU A 698 -31.58 33.95 16.95
N ARG A 699 -31.00 34.57 15.93
CA ARG A 699 -29.54 34.75 15.85
C ARG A 699 -29.02 35.61 17.02
N THR A 700 -29.73 36.63 17.40
CA THR A 700 -29.37 37.47 18.53
C THR A 700 -29.44 36.71 19.85
N GLN A 701 -30.53 35.99 20.10
CA GLN A 701 -30.72 35.19 21.29
C GLN A 701 -29.75 34.01 21.38
N ALA A 702 -29.44 33.35 20.25
CA ALA A 702 -28.46 32.29 20.17
C ALA A 702 -27.01 32.82 20.01
N GLU A 703 -26.81 34.13 20.01
CA GLU A 703 -25.51 34.80 19.82
C GLU A 703 -24.74 34.38 18.55
N VAL A 704 -25.43 34.15 17.44
CA VAL A 704 -24.86 33.65 16.19
C VAL A 704 -24.62 34.80 15.19
N SER A 705 -23.38 34.91 14.69
CA SER A 705 -23.05 35.92 13.68
C SER A 705 -23.73 35.67 12.33
N LYS A 706 -23.86 36.71 11.50
CA LYS A 706 -24.41 36.57 10.15
C LYS A 706 -23.65 35.59 9.28
N SER A 707 -22.33 35.61 9.38
CA SER A 707 -21.44 34.72 8.62
C SER A 707 -21.60 33.26 9.04
N ALA A 708 -21.62 32.97 10.34
CA ALA A 708 -21.83 31.63 10.85
C ALA A 708 -23.23 31.07 10.52
N TRP A 709 -24.25 31.92 10.58
CA TRP A 709 -25.60 31.55 10.13
C TRP A 709 -25.66 31.21 8.65
N LYS A 710 -25.02 32.05 7.82
CA LYS A 710 -24.95 31.79 6.38
C LYS A 710 -24.20 30.47 6.08
N GLU A 711 -23.07 30.24 6.74
CA GLU A 711 -22.31 28.98 6.61
C GLU A 711 -23.16 27.74 6.93
N LEU A 712 -23.92 27.76 8.04
CA LEU A 712 -24.82 26.69 8.42
C LEU A 712 -25.99 26.52 7.46
N SER A 713 -26.46 27.61 6.83
CA SER A 713 -27.52 27.57 5.81
C SER A 713 -26.98 26.98 4.49
N ASP A 714 -25.81 27.43 4.06
CA ASP A 714 -25.22 27.05 2.76
C ASP A 714 -24.77 25.57 2.75
N ASN A 715 -24.36 25.02 3.89
CA ASN A 715 -23.96 23.60 4.03
C ASN A 715 -25.12 22.67 4.45
N GLY A 716 -26.35 23.16 4.52
CA GLY A 716 -27.55 22.37 4.83
C GLY A 716 -27.78 22.05 6.31
N GLN A 717 -26.82 22.27 7.20
CA GLN A 717 -26.87 21.92 8.62
C GLN A 717 -28.00 22.65 9.37
N LEU A 718 -28.29 23.88 8.97
CA LEU A 718 -29.40 24.63 9.59
C LEU A 718 -30.76 24.03 9.23
N SER A 719 -30.94 23.63 7.98
CA SER A 719 -32.20 22.99 7.54
C SER A 719 -32.44 21.66 8.25
N GLU A 720 -31.42 20.86 8.36
CA GLU A 720 -31.43 19.58 9.06
C GLU A 720 -31.77 19.78 10.55
N LEU A 721 -31.10 20.73 11.21
CA LEU A 721 -31.36 21.06 12.61
C LEU A 721 -32.80 21.52 12.84
N LEU A 722 -33.32 22.42 12.00
CA LEU A 722 -34.69 22.89 12.10
C LEU A 722 -35.71 21.75 11.94
N THR A 723 -35.50 20.88 10.94
CA THR A 723 -36.36 19.70 10.71
C THR A 723 -36.38 18.77 11.91
N ARG A 724 -35.23 18.54 12.55
CA ARG A 724 -35.11 17.72 13.78
C ARG A 724 -35.95 18.25 14.92
N PHE A 725 -36.12 19.56 15.03
CA PHE A 725 -36.99 20.20 16.03
C PHE A 725 -38.42 20.47 15.52
N GLY A 726 -38.80 19.88 14.40
CA GLY A 726 -40.11 20.10 13.82
C GLY A 726 -40.37 21.55 13.39
N ALA A 727 -39.30 22.27 13.06
CA ALA A 727 -39.34 23.66 12.67
C ALA A 727 -39.01 23.88 11.19
N GLU A 728 -39.57 24.91 10.61
CA GLU A 728 -39.30 25.32 9.26
C GLU A 728 -38.99 26.80 9.14
N ARG A 729 -38.29 27.14 8.07
CA ARG A 729 -37.99 28.52 7.72
C ARG A 729 -38.97 29.02 6.69
N THR A 730 -39.72 30.11 7.01
CA THR A 730 -40.72 30.69 6.14
C THR A 730 -40.41 32.16 5.84
N GLY A 731 -40.89 32.67 4.74
CA GLY A 731 -40.69 34.06 4.30
C GLY A 731 -39.39 34.29 3.52
N ARG A 732 -39.18 35.52 3.06
CA ARG A 732 -37.99 35.94 2.29
C ARG A 732 -37.38 37.23 2.85
N GLY A 733 -36.07 37.32 2.76
CA GLY A 733 -35.34 38.52 3.13
C GLY A 733 -35.43 38.85 4.64
N ARG A 734 -35.77 40.12 5.00
CA ARG A 734 -35.84 40.55 6.39
C ARG A 734 -37.03 39.97 7.15
N ASN A 735 -38.03 39.47 6.44
CA ASN A 735 -39.29 38.89 7.03
C ASN A 735 -39.18 37.36 7.17
N THR A 736 -38.00 36.80 7.13
CA THR A 736 -37.79 35.35 7.35
C THR A 736 -37.97 35.00 8.81
N GLN A 737 -38.87 34.03 9.08
CA GLN A 737 -39.16 33.51 10.41
C GLN A 737 -38.93 32.02 10.50
N ILE A 738 -38.67 31.53 11.71
CA ILE A 738 -38.66 30.12 12.08
C ILE A 738 -40.00 29.87 12.83
N ARG A 739 -40.70 28.81 12.46
CA ARG A 739 -41.93 28.39 13.09
C ARG A 739 -42.01 26.88 13.16
N LEU A 740 -42.81 26.35 14.08
CA LEU A 740 -43.10 24.91 14.08
C LEU A 740 -43.91 24.55 12.83
N ILE A 741 -43.58 23.38 12.29
CA ILE A 741 -44.33 22.78 11.19
C ILE A 741 -45.70 22.42 11.76
N ALA A 742 -46.77 23.05 11.24
CA ALA A 742 -48.13 22.69 11.65
C ALA A 742 -48.33 21.19 11.38
N SER A 743 -48.50 20.40 12.43
CA SER A 743 -48.90 19.00 12.30
C SER A 743 -50.23 18.99 11.55
N SER A 744 -50.22 18.53 10.28
CA SER A 744 -51.44 18.18 9.59
C SER A 744 -52.17 17.18 10.50
N ALA A 745 -53.34 17.55 10.97
CA ALA A 745 -54.23 16.74 11.82
C ALA A 745 -54.65 15.47 11.03
N ASN A 746 -53.77 14.49 10.98
CA ASN A 746 -54.09 13.09 10.71
C ASN A 746 -52.94 12.25 11.29
N GLY A 747 -53.26 11.67 12.45
CA GLY A 747 -52.31 10.89 13.22
C GLY A 747 -51.76 9.70 12.45
N GLN A 748 -50.44 9.68 12.37
CA GLN A 748 -49.64 8.45 12.48
C GLN A 748 -48.19 8.91 12.67
N ILE A 749 -47.73 8.73 13.89
CA ILE A 749 -46.31 8.81 14.24
C ILE A 749 -45.66 7.54 13.64
N PRO A 750 -44.69 7.63 12.72
CA PRO A 750 -43.85 6.47 12.41
C PRO A 750 -42.87 6.28 13.55
N ALA A 751 -42.86 5.10 14.10
CA ALA A 751 -41.95 4.62 15.12
C ALA A 751 -40.49 4.53 14.62
#